data_cdca9acbd0ee351415ce4535ca7075bc
#
_entry.id   cdca9acbd0ee351415ce4535ca7075bc
#
_cell.length_a   1.000
_cell.length_b   1.000
_cell.length_c   1.000
_cell.angle_alpha   90.00
_cell.angle_beta   90.00
_cell.angle_gamma   90.00
#
_symmetry.space_group_name_H-M   'P 1'
#
loop_
_entity.id
_entity.type
_entity.pdbx_description
1 polymer ?
#
loop_
_entity_poly.entity_id
_entity_poly.type
_entity_poly.pdbx_seq_one_letter_code
_entity_poly.pdbx_strand_id
1 'polypeptide(L)'
;MTPCTRVLLSATALSVLLGSYSAAAPRGVELRVLSSRADMVTGGAALVEADAPAGKFNATLNGEDVTKSFRPGKTPGTLIARVEGLKAGKNILEIKSVKGSAKLELVDYPITGPVFSGPHQKPFVCQTEQAGLGAPLDEECTAKTVVTYVYKSTDPPPAGGRGRGAAPGALPAGFKAFDPSAARPADLAQTTTSDGKTVAYIVRRERGTINRAIYEITMLHNPSDPAPDPWTASRNWNGRLVYSFGGGCAAGYRQGLPGGALTDDFLSKGYAVAVSSLNVFGNNCDDVISSETMMMVKAHFINEYGAPVHTIGTGGSGGAIQQYMMAQNYPGLLDGLMPQISFPDNAIYESVIDCSLLDHAFGSTKASWNDDQKAAVSGYATWKTCSDGWMSRGTATSLANNQVKAVACNAAIPKTLAFDPASNPSGARCDYFDDMVNVYGKDSKTGAARRALDNVGVQYGLKAFNSKQINFDQFLELNQVIGGHDVNGEIIATRDAADPAALKIAYQSGRVDTGGGSLNIVPILDTRGYFDMAGNLHDRFRSMVTRARLTAANGTADNQVTLMFPPTGTAPVRPGEQLAMMNQWLDNIAKDTSNASAASKVAHDKPAGLTDACWTQEGEKIVEPLTYDGKGRCNQLYPAHADAAIAAGAPLTDDILKCALKPVNAKDYSQPLTPDQVAQLKTAFPQGVCDYNRPGIAQQRVDGVWHRY
;
A
#
# COMPACT_ATOMS: atom_id res chain seq x y z
N MET A 1 -69.89 23.22 14.72
CA MET A 1 -70.35 24.01 13.53
C MET A 1 -69.69 23.38 12.33
N THR A 2 -70.48 22.93 11.41
CA THR A 2 -70.33 21.93 10.35
C THR A 2 -69.38 22.33 9.22
N PRO A 3 -68.78 21.34 8.50
CA PRO A 3 -67.78 21.53 7.47
C PRO A 3 -68.39 21.75 6.08
N CYS A 4 -67.62 22.31 5.19
CA CYS A 4 -67.92 22.41 3.78
C CYS A 4 -66.99 21.54 2.93
N THR A 5 -67.53 20.46 2.43
CA THR A 5 -66.96 19.53 1.47
C THR A 5 -67.00 20.13 0.05
N ARG A 6 -65.89 20.17 -0.66
CA ARG A 6 -65.90 20.35 -2.12
C ARG A 6 -65.28 19.10 -2.78
N VAL A 7 -66.16 18.48 -3.53
CA VAL A 7 -65.89 17.42 -4.50
C VAL A 7 -65.28 18.05 -5.74
N LEU A 8 -64.12 17.57 -6.23
CA LEU A 8 -63.61 17.86 -7.55
C LEU A 8 -63.51 16.57 -8.36
N LEU A 9 -64.26 16.56 -9.45
CA LEU A 9 -64.29 15.51 -10.47
C LEU A 9 -62.93 15.43 -11.17
N SER A 10 -62.42 14.22 -11.27
CA SER A 10 -61.24 13.89 -12.05
C SER A 10 -61.66 13.54 -13.48
N ALA A 11 -61.19 14.31 -14.46
CA ALA A 11 -61.26 13.95 -15.87
C ALA A 11 -60.00 13.15 -16.22
N THR A 12 -60.17 11.87 -16.55
CA THR A 12 -59.12 10.99 -17.06
C THR A 12 -58.84 11.32 -18.53
N ALA A 13 -57.72 11.96 -18.81
CA ALA A 13 -57.20 12.08 -20.15
C ALA A 13 -56.25 10.93 -20.44
N LEU A 14 -56.62 10.06 -21.35
CA LEU A 14 -55.84 8.95 -21.87
C LEU A 14 -54.76 9.52 -22.83
N SER A 15 -53.52 9.72 -22.31
CA SER A 15 -52.37 10.14 -23.14
C SER A 15 -51.71 8.90 -23.73
N VAL A 16 -51.87 8.70 -25.02
CA VAL A 16 -51.13 7.72 -25.81
C VAL A 16 -49.65 8.19 -25.84
N LEU A 17 -48.79 7.53 -25.08
CA LEU A 17 -47.34 7.70 -25.17
C LEU A 17 -46.84 7.03 -26.45
N LEU A 18 -46.68 7.82 -27.51
CA LEU A 18 -45.81 7.50 -28.63
C LEU A 18 -44.38 7.51 -28.10
N GLY A 19 -43.82 6.32 -27.88
CA GLY A 19 -42.41 6.13 -27.53
C GLY A 19 -41.53 6.66 -28.67
N SER A 20 -41.02 7.87 -28.50
CA SER A 20 -39.89 8.36 -29.29
C SER A 20 -38.69 7.48 -28.99
N TYR A 21 -38.34 6.57 -29.89
CA TYR A 21 -37.00 5.99 -29.95
C TYR A 21 -36.05 7.15 -30.19
N SER A 22 -35.47 7.67 -29.11
CA SER A 22 -34.35 8.56 -29.20
C SER A 22 -33.17 7.69 -29.67
N ALA A 23 -32.87 7.73 -30.96
CA ALA A 23 -31.63 7.22 -31.50
C ALA A 23 -30.53 7.95 -30.72
N ALA A 24 -29.69 7.21 -30.00
CA ALA A 24 -28.51 7.76 -29.36
C ALA A 24 -27.74 8.57 -30.39
N ALA A 25 -27.50 9.85 -30.13
CA ALA A 25 -26.71 10.69 -31.03
C ALA A 25 -25.40 9.94 -31.31
N PRO A 26 -24.90 9.95 -32.55
CA PRO A 26 -23.68 9.28 -32.89
C PRO A 26 -22.58 9.83 -31.94
N ARG A 27 -21.97 8.94 -31.09
CA ARG A 27 -20.87 9.31 -30.24
C ARG A 27 -19.78 9.93 -31.09
N GLY A 28 -19.39 11.15 -30.77
CA GLY A 28 -18.27 11.82 -31.41
C GLY A 28 -16.97 11.05 -31.20
N VAL A 29 -15.89 11.54 -31.77
CA VAL A 29 -14.57 11.00 -31.51
C VAL A 29 -14.21 11.23 -30.02
N GLU A 30 -13.81 10.19 -29.32
CA GLU A 30 -13.27 10.27 -27.94
C GLU A 30 -11.80 9.90 -27.94
N LEU A 31 -11.01 10.61 -27.11
CA LEU A 31 -9.59 10.35 -26.88
C LEU A 31 -9.37 10.04 -25.39
N ARG A 32 -8.61 8.99 -25.10
CA ARG A 32 -8.23 8.65 -23.73
C ARG A 32 -6.79 8.15 -23.67
N VAL A 33 -6.09 8.46 -22.59
CA VAL A 33 -4.78 7.88 -22.28
C VAL A 33 -5.00 6.50 -21.66
N LEU A 34 -4.26 5.51 -22.12
CA LEU A 34 -4.27 4.15 -21.57
C LEU A 34 -3.16 3.93 -20.56
N SER A 35 -2.01 4.62 -20.71
CA SER A 35 -0.81 4.39 -19.91
C SER A 35 -0.86 5.10 -18.56
N SER A 36 -1.51 6.26 -18.46
CA SER A 36 -1.58 7.09 -17.26
C SER A 36 -2.81 7.99 -17.28
N ARG A 37 -2.91 8.90 -16.33
CA ARG A 37 -3.82 10.06 -16.45
C ARG A 37 -3.27 11.04 -17.49
N ALA A 38 -4.13 11.73 -18.20
CA ALA A 38 -3.70 12.72 -19.21
C ALA A 38 -2.87 13.88 -18.60
N ASP A 39 -3.17 14.23 -17.36
CA ASP A 39 -2.48 15.28 -16.59
C ASP A 39 -1.23 14.78 -15.84
N MET A 40 -0.78 13.52 -16.06
CA MET A 40 0.34 12.87 -15.37
C MET A 40 1.10 11.91 -16.32
N VAL A 41 1.37 12.34 -17.54
CA VAL A 41 2.20 11.59 -18.49
C VAL A 41 3.67 11.77 -18.13
N THR A 42 4.51 10.78 -18.40
CA THR A 42 5.94 10.81 -18.05
C THR A 42 6.82 10.29 -19.18
N GLY A 43 8.00 10.90 -19.32
CA GLY A 43 9.06 10.41 -20.21
C GLY A 43 8.80 10.66 -21.71
N GLY A 44 7.96 11.63 -22.05
CA GLY A 44 7.77 12.07 -23.42
C GLY A 44 6.92 11.18 -24.31
N ALA A 45 6.21 10.17 -23.73
CA ALA A 45 5.38 9.26 -24.50
C ALA A 45 4.11 8.83 -23.74
N ALA A 46 3.01 8.63 -24.48
CA ALA A 46 1.75 8.10 -23.93
C ALA A 46 1.09 7.13 -24.90
N LEU A 47 0.60 6.02 -24.40
CA LEU A 47 -0.32 5.15 -25.16
C LEU A 47 -1.73 5.75 -25.10
N VAL A 48 -2.29 6.11 -26.24
CA VAL A 48 -3.59 6.76 -26.38
C VAL A 48 -4.51 5.90 -27.21
N GLU A 49 -5.79 5.82 -26.82
CA GLU A 49 -6.85 5.23 -27.62
C GLU A 49 -7.78 6.32 -28.13
N ALA A 50 -8.16 6.20 -29.39
CA ALA A 50 -9.18 7.01 -30.03
C ALA A 50 -10.37 6.14 -30.43
N ASP A 51 -11.57 6.52 -30.03
CA ASP A 51 -12.81 5.92 -30.48
C ASP A 51 -13.20 6.57 -31.84
N ALA A 52 -12.53 6.14 -32.90
CA ALA A 52 -12.70 6.67 -34.23
C ALA A 52 -12.96 5.54 -35.24
N PRO A 53 -13.86 5.75 -36.24
CA PRO A 53 -14.10 4.75 -37.25
C PRO A 53 -12.86 4.54 -38.13
N ALA A 54 -12.64 3.31 -38.56
CA ALA A 54 -11.70 3.02 -39.61
C ALA A 54 -12.08 3.81 -40.86
N GLY A 55 -11.32 4.83 -41.21
CA GLY A 55 -11.55 5.73 -42.33
C GLY A 55 -10.53 6.84 -42.40
N LYS A 56 -10.75 7.84 -43.20
CA LYS A 56 -9.85 9.01 -43.27
C LYS A 56 -9.98 9.81 -41.97
N PHE A 57 -8.90 9.88 -41.23
CA PHE A 57 -8.71 10.76 -40.07
C PHE A 57 -7.35 11.43 -40.15
N ASN A 58 -7.21 12.51 -39.44
CA ASN A 58 -5.91 13.20 -39.24
C ASN A 58 -5.72 13.40 -37.75
N ALA A 59 -4.52 13.08 -37.24
CA ALA A 59 -4.13 13.29 -35.86
C ALA A 59 -2.91 14.20 -35.81
N THR A 60 -2.92 15.19 -34.91
CA THR A 60 -1.79 16.10 -34.72
C THR A 60 -1.42 16.21 -33.26
N LEU A 61 -0.11 16.23 -32.98
CA LEU A 61 0.45 16.57 -31.66
C LEU A 61 1.12 17.96 -31.77
N ASN A 62 0.60 18.94 -31.01
CA ASN A 62 1.09 20.32 -31.05
C ASN A 62 1.12 20.91 -32.46
N GLY A 63 0.22 20.43 -33.34
CA GLY A 63 0.12 20.83 -34.74
C GLY A 63 0.95 19.97 -35.72
N GLU A 64 1.84 19.12 -35.27
CA GLU A 64 2.60 18.17 -36.08
C GLU A 64 1.81 16.89 -36.36
N ASP A 65 1.89 16.38 -37.60
CA ASP A 65 1.12 15.19 -38.04
C ASP A 65 1.68 13.91 -37.39
N VAL A 66 0.85 13.27 -36.56
CA VAL A 66 1.11 11.97 -35.91
C VAL A 66 0.12 10.87 -36.37
N THR A 67 -0.58 11.09 -37.47
CA THR A 67 -1.61 10.18 -37.99
C THR A 67 -1.09 8.75 -38.19
N LYS A 68 0.15 8.60 -38.64
CA LYS A 68 0.78 7.29 -38.91
C LYS A 68 1.09 6.48 -37.64
N SER A 69 1.10 7.10 -36.47
CA SER A 69 1.28 6.40 -35.19
C SER A 69 0.05 5.63 -34.76
N PHE A 70 -1.11 5.98 -35.31
CA PHE A 70 -2.39 5.33 -34.98
C PHE A 70 -2.58 4.06 -35.81
N ARG A 71 -2.82 2.94 -35.11
CA ARG A 71 -3.10 1.62 -35.68
C ARG A 71 -4.42 1.09 -35.11
N PRO A 72 -5.08 0.11 -35.76
CA PRO A 72 -6.27 -0.53 -35.20
C PRO A 72 -6.02 -1.06 -33.79
N GLY A 73 -6.93 -0.74 -32.88
CA GLY A 73 -6.95 -1.27 -31.53
C GLY A 73 -7.53 -2.69 -31.45
N LYS A 74 -7.48 -3.30 -30.27
CA LYS A 74 -8.08 -4.63 -30.02
C LYS A 74 -9.61 -4.58 -30.10
N THR A 75 -10.24 -3.49 -29.70
CA THR A 75 -11.69 -3.28 -29.78
C THR A 75 -12.05 -2.80 -31.19
N PRO A 76 -12.99 -3.45 -31.89
CA PRO A 76 -13.44 -2.98 -33.20
C PRO A 76 -13.91 -1.52 -33.16
N GLY A 77 -13.39 -0.70 -34.05
CA GLY A 77 -13.73 0.72 -34.12
C GLY A 77 -12.85 1.64 -33.27
N THR A 78 -11.83 1.11 -32.57
CA THR A 78 -10.84 1.90 -31.87
C THR A 78 -9.51 1.93 -32.64
N LEU A 79 -8.77 3.02 -32.41
CA LEU A 79 -7.38 3.22 -32.88
C LEU A 79 -6.49 3.42 -31.65
N ILE A 80 -5.31 2.84 -31.64
CA ILE A 80 -4.32 3.00 -30.57
C ILE A 80 -3.06 3.62 -31.17
N ALA A 81 -2.47 4.60 -30.47
CA ALA A 81 -1.19 5.19 -30.84
C ALA A 81 -0.27 5.30 -29.60
N ARG A 82 1.00 4.93 -29.75
CA ARG A 82 2.04 5.42 -28.89
C ARG A 82 2.46 6.79 -29.41
N VAL A 83 1.97 7.83 -28.75
CA VAL A 83 2.27 9.21 -29.08
C VAL A 83 3.60 9.58 -28.40
N GLU A 84 4.62 9.85 -29.19
CA GLU A 84 5.97 10.19 -28.75
C GLU A 84 6.29 11.65 -29.04
N GLY A 85 7.37 12.19 -28.45
CA GLY A 85 7.82 13.56 -28.67
C GLY A 85 7.00 14.60 -27.89
N LEU A 86 6.35 14.19 -26.80
CA LEU A 86 5.77 15.13 -25.85
C LEU A 86 6.85 16.02 -25.26
N LYS A 87 6.57 17.31 -25.20
CA LYS A 87 7.42 18.29 -24.52
C LYS A 87 7.05 18.36 -23.05
N ALA A 88 8.02 18.61 -22.17
CA ALA A 88 7.72 18.82 -20.75
C ALA A 88 6.63 19.91 -20.58
N GLY A 89 5.63 19.61 -19.75
CA GLY A 89 4.44 20.44 -19.57
C GLY A 89 3.32 20.10 -20.56
N LYS A 90 2.54 21.10 -20.95
CA LYS A 90 1.31 20.94 -21.74
C LYS A 90 1.57 20.61 -23.20
N ASN A 91 0.86 19.62 -23.70
CA ASN A 91 0.80 19.19 -25.10
C ASN A 91 -0.65 19.01 -25.51
N ILE A 92 -0.97 19.25 -26.78
CA ILE A 92 -2.30 19.07 -27.34
C ILE A 92 -2.29 18.00 -28.42
N LEU A 93 -2.97 16.91 -28.16
CA LEU A 93 -3.30 15.89 -29.15
C LEU A 93 -4.68 16.18 -29.72
N GLU A 94 -4.79 16.35 -31.03
CA GLU A 94 -6.05 16.55 -31.70
C GLU A 94 -6.27 15.47 -32.77
N ILE A 95 -7.47 14.91 -32.83
CA ILE A 95 -7.88 14.00 -33.90
C ILE A 95 -9.11 14.57 -34.61
N LYS A 96 -9.12 14.53 -35.95
CA LYS A 96 -10.20 14.93 -36.81
C LYS A 96 -10.59 13.79 -37.73
N SER A 97 -11.86 13.48 -37.80
CA SER A 97 -12.41 12.45 -38.67
C SER A 97 -13.75 12.90 -39.25
N VAL A 98 -14.36 12.09 -40.12
CA VAL A 98 -15.71 12.32 -40.65
C VAL A 98 -16.79 12.33 -39.55
N LYS A 99 -16.53 11.79 -38.37
CA LYS A 99 -17.47 11.78 -37.21
C LYS A 99 -17.30 12.97 -36.28
N GLY A 100 -16.34 13.86 -36.53
CA GLY A 100 -16.04 15.00 -35.67
C GLY A 100 -14.58 15.10 -35.29
N SER A 101 -14.31 15.93 -34.28
CA SER A 101 -12.96 16.14 -33.75
C SER A 101 -12.96 16.02 -32.24
N ALA A 102 -11.84 15.57 -31.70
CA ALA A 102 -11.54 15.58 -30.26
C ALA A 102 -10.16 16.18 -30.00
N LYS A 103 -10.02 16.84 -28.84
CA LYS A 103 -8.75 17.36 -28.34
C LYS A 103 -8.52 16.80 -26.95
N LEU A 104 -7.26 16.43 -26.67
CA LEU A 104 -6.80 15.95 -25.37
C LEU A 104 -5.57 16.72 -24.97
N GLU A 105 -5.63 17.40 -23.83
CA GLU A 105 -4.45 18.00 -23.21
C GLU A 105 -3.67 16.91 -22.48
N LEU A 106 -2.39 16.76 -22.79
CA LEU A 106 -1.45 15.86 -22.14
C LEU A 106 -0.41 16.70 -21.39
N VAL A 107 -0.21 16.44 -20.11
CA VAL A 107 0.83 17.11 -19.32
C VAL A 107 1.95 16.12 -19.05
N ASP A 108 3.11 16.37 -19.67
CA ASP A 108 4.28 15.49 -19.56
C ASP A 108 5.25 15.97 -18.49
N TYR A 109 5.78 15.01 -17.74
CA TYR A 109 6.78 15.18 -16.68
C TYR A 109 8.06 14.40 -17.02
N PRO A 110 9.22 14.79 -16.47
CA PRO A 110 10.45 14.02 -16.62
C PRO A 110 10.28 12.56 -16.16
N ILE A 111 10.98 11.64 -16.81
CA ILE A 111 11.00 10.23 -16.38
C ILE A 111 11.62 10.03 -14.99
N THR A 112 12.38 11.02 -14.54
CA THR A 112 12.96 11.06 -13.19
C THR A 112 11.98 11.54 -12.11
N GLY A 113 10.79 12.07 -12.48
CA GLY A 113 9.87 12.74 -11.59
C GLY A 113 10.32 14.14 -11.18
N PRO A 114 9.72 14.75 -10.16
CA PRO A 114 8.48 14.34 -9.55
C PRO A 114 7.25 14.68 -10.40
N VAL A 115 6.14 13.98 -10.17
CA VAL A 115 4.83 14.25 -10.81
C VAL A 115 3.85 14.87 -9.82
N PHE A 116 3.69 14.22 -8.65
CA PHE A 116 2.78 14.68 -7.58
C PHE A 116 3.36 14.53 -6.17
N SER A 117 4.53 13.88 -6.00
CA SER A 117 5.13 13.62 -4.68
C SER A 117 5.85 14.83 -4.07
N GLY A 118 5.87 15.96 -4.76
CA GLY A 118 6.61 17.14 -4.32
C GLY A 118 8.11 17.10 -4.67
N PRO A 119 8.88 18.08 -4.23
CA PRO A 119 10.30 18.17 -4.55
C PRO A 119 11.10 16.94 -4.09
N HIS A 120 12.04 16.50 -4.91
CA HIS A 120 12.92 15.39 -4.55
C HIS A 120 13.71 15.64 -3.28
N GLN A 121 13.71 14.67 -2.35
CA GLN A 121 14.58 14.69 -1.18
C GLN A 121 16.06 14.69 -1.57
N LYS A 122 16.86 15.49 -0.87
CA LYS A 122 18.32 15.53 -0.98
C LYS A 122 18.95 15.46 0.41
N PRO A 123 20.13 14.80 0.56
CA PRO A 123 20.88 14.08 -0.48
C PRO A 123 20.15 12.81 -0.96
N PHE A 124 20.58 12.23 -2.09
CA PHE A 124 20.05 10.95 -2.55
C PHE A 124 21.19 10.07 -3.10
N VAL A 125 21.34 8.86 -2.55
CA VAL A 125 22.46 7.97 -2.84
C VAL A 125 22.07 6.98 -3.92
N CYS A 126 22.75 7.05 -5.08
CA CYS A 126 22.56 6.12 -6.20
C CYS A 126 23.11 4.73 -5.87
N GLN A 127 22.43 3.69 -6.36
CA GLN A 127 22.82 2.28 -6.21
C GLN A 127 22.71 1.49 -7.52
N THR A 128 22.83 2.15 -8.67
CA THR A 128 22.78 1.53 -10.01
C THR A 128 23.89 0.52 -10.22
N GLU A 129 25.12 0.78 -9.70
CA GLU A 129 26.23 -0.17 -9.79
C GLU A 129 25.96 -1.46 -9.03
N GLN A 130 25.43 -1.35 -7.79
CA GLN A 130 25.03 -2.51 -7.01
C GLN A 130 23.91 -3.31 -7.67
N ALA A 131 23.05 -2.65 -8.47
CA ALA A 131 22.02 -3.30 -9.27
C ALA A 131 22.55 -3.92 -10.55
N GLY A 132 23.85 -3.72 -10.91
CA GLY A 132 24.42 -4.20 -12.15
C GLY A 132 23.95 -3.42 -13.39
N LEU A 133 23.63 -2.14 -13.23
CA LEU A 133 23.23 -1.22 -14.32
C LEU A 133 24.37 -0.24 -14.70
N GLY A 134 25.54 -0.37 -14.07
CA GLY A 134 26.68 0.53 -14.25
C GLY A 134 26.59 1.79 -13.39
N ALA A 135 27.52 2.71 -13.59
CA ALA A 135 27.55 3.99 -12.91
C ALA A 135 26.32 4.83 -13.27
N PRO A 136 25.78 5.63 -12.33
CA PRO A 136 24.68 6.53 -12.63
C PRO A 136 25.09 7.56 -13.69
N LEU A 137 24.16 7.92 -14.57
CA LEU A 137 24.42 8.87 -15.65
C LEU A 137 24.32 10.33 -15.18
N ASP A 138 23.61 10.57 -14.08
CA ASP A 138 23.35 11.90 -13.52
C ASP A 138 23.02 11.82 -12.01
N GLU A 139 22.79 13.00 -11.41
CA GLU A 139 22.43 13.14 -9.99
C GLU A 139 21.04 12.56 -9.63
N GLU A 140 20.18 12.35 -10.63
CA GLU A 140 18.88 11.72 -10.47
C GLU A 140 18.95 10.18 -10.56
N CYS A 141 20.17 9.64 -10.51
CA CYS A 141 20.46 8.20 -10.51
C CYS A 141 19.93 7.47 -11.76
N THR A 142 19.92 8.12 -12.92
CA THR A 142 19.47 7.47 -14.16
C THR A 142 20.48 6.42 -14.64
N ALA A 143 19.97 5.38 -15.30
CA ALA A 143 20.74 4.34 -15.93
C ALA A 143 20.09 3.90 -17.24
N LYS A 144 20.89 3.36 -18.17
CA LYS A 144 20.36 2.81 -19.42
C LYS A 144 19.49 1.59 -19.13
N THR A 145 18.37 1.50 -19.85
CA THR A 145 17.54 0.29 -19.84
C THR A 145 18.29 -0.88 -20.44
N VAL A 146 18.28 -2.02 -19.76
CA VAL A 146 18.94 -3.27 -20.16
C VAL A 146 17.92 -4.38 -20.26
N VAL A 147 17.89 -5.08 -21.39
CA VAL A 147 17.06 -6.27 -21.61
C VAL A 147 17.96 -7.49 -21.62
N THR A 148 17.61 -8.46 -20.80
CA THR A 148 18.30 -9.76 -20.72
C THR A 148 17.26 -10.88 -20.75
N TYR A 149 17.75 -12.11 -20.97
CA TYR A 149 16.90 -13.30 -20.89
C TYR A 149 17.43 -14.24 -19.83
N VAL A 150 16.51 -14.89 -19.14
CA VAL A 150 16.80 -15.98 -18.20
C VAL A 150 15.86 -17.14 -18.49
N TYR A 151 16.21 -18.34 -18.04
CA TYR A 151 15.32 -19.50 -18.16
C TYR A 151 15.22 -20.25 -16.84
N LYS A 152 14.11 -20.94 -16.66
CA LYS A 152 13.94 -21.89 -15.56
C LYS A 152 14.62 -23.20 -15.93
N SER A 153 15.53 -23.66 -15.06
CA SER A 153 16.21 -24.94 -15.20
C SER A 153 15.40 -26.07 -14.59
N THR A 154 15.44 -27.26 -15.21
CA THR A 154 14.92 -28.50 -14.63
C THR A 154 15.89 -29.09 -13.61
N ASP A 155 17.15 -28.63 -13.57
CA ASP A 155 18.12 -29.08 -12.57
C ASP A 155 17.66 -28.64 -11.18
N PRO A 156 17.80 -29.48 -10.16
CA PRO A 156 17.49 -29.07 -8.80
C PRO A 156 18.38 -27.90 -8.37
N PRO A 157 17.82 -26.90 -7.67
CA PRO A 157 18.64 -25.80 -7.17
C PRO A 157 19.71 -26.34 -6.19
N PRO A 158 20.89 -25.70 -6.12
CA PRO A 158 21.93 -26.08 -5.15
C PRO A 158 21.37 -26.17 -3.73
N ALA A 159 21.72 -27.20 -2.99
CA ALA A 159 21.34 -27.35 -1.60
C ALA A 159 21.87 -26.16 -0.80
N GLY A 160 20.98 -25.41 -0.12
CA GLY A 160 21.33 -24.23 0.69
C GLY A 160 20.91 -22.88 0.10
N GLY A 161 20.27 -22.81 -1.06
CA GLY A 161 19.97 -21.57 -1.80
C GLY A 161 18.76 -20.74 -1.34
N ARG A 162 18.35 -20.79 -0.08
CA ARG A 162 17.39 -19.82 0.50
C ARG A 162 18.08 -18.97 1.57
N GLY A 163 19.04 -18.11 1.16
CA GLY A 163 19.69 -17.16 2.03
C GLY A 163 19.26 -15.72 1.74
N ARG A 164 18.81 -14.98 2.73
CA ARG A 164 18.92 -13.51 2.76
C ARG A 164 20.43 -13.21 2.63
N GLY A 165 20.90 -12.86 1.44
CA GLY A 165 22.33 -12.57 1.22
C GLY A 165 22.90 -13.02 -0.12
N ALA A 166 22.06 -13.31 -1.13
CA ALA A 166 22.54 -13.47 -2.49
C ALA A 166 23.25 -12.18 -2.93
N ALA A 167 24.40 -12.31 -3.62
CA ALA A 167 25.11 -11.16 -4.16
C ALA A 167 24.17 -10.28 -5.01
N PRO A 168 24.33 -8.95 -4.98
CA PRO A 168 23.53 -8.06 -5.82
C PRO A 168 23.58 -8.51 -7.28
N GLY A 169 22.39 -8.62 -7.91
CA GLY A 169 22.28 -9.08 -9.29
C GLY A 169 22.25 -10.61 -9.49
N ALA A 170 22.41 -11.43 -8.45
CA ALA A 170 22.30 -12.88 -8.55
C ALA A 170 20.88 -13.31 -8.93
N LEU A 171 20.78 -14.35 -9.77
CA LEU A 171 19.50 -14.92 -10.15
C LEU A 171 18.94 -15.78 -9.01
N PRO A 172 17.61 -15.81 -8.82
CA PRO A 172 16.98 -16.73 -7.87
C PRO A 172 17.28 -18.20 -8.19
N ALA A 173 17.23 -19.04 -7.18
CA ALA A 173 17.46 -20.48 -7.33
C ALA A 173 16.56 -21.10 -8.42
N GLY A 174 17.16 -21.88 -9.30
CA GLY A 174 16.50 -22.51 -10.43
C GLY A 174 16.34 -21.63 -11.67
N PHE A 175 16.79 -20.37 -11.64
CA PHE A 175 16.91 -19.54 -12.84
C PHE A 175 18.38 -19.44 -13.28
N LYS A 176 18.62 -19.53 -14.59
CA LYS A 176 19.92 -19.40 -15.21
C LYS A 176 19.88 -18.35 -16.34
N ALA A 177 21.01 -17.72 -16.66
CA ALA A 177 21.10 -16.80 -17.79
C ALA A 177 20.82 -17.55 -19.11
N PHE A 178 20.06 -16.93 -20.00
CA PHE A 178 19.76 -17.47 -21.32
C PHE A 178 20.43 -16.60 -22.39
N ASP A 179 21.23 -17.22 -23.25
CA ASP A 179 21.82 -16.57 -24.42
C ASP A 179 20.96 -16.90 -25.67
N PRO A 180 20.25 -15.91 -26.25
CA PRO A 180 19.44 -16.14 -27.44
C PRO A 180 20.22 -16.59 -28.69
N SER A 181 21.53 -16.36 -28.71
CA SER A 181 22.41 -16.75 -29.82
C SER A 181 22.98 -18.17 -29.69
N ALA A 182 22.91 -18.75 -28.49
CA ALA A 182 23.41 -20.09 -28.21
C ALA A 182 22.36 -21.18 -28.48
N ALA A 183 22.80 -22.43 -28.52
CA ALA A 183 21.90 -23.58 -28.58
C ALA A 183 21.01 -23.62 -27.32
N ARG A 184 19.75 -24.08 -27.48
CA ARG A 184 18.83 -24.21 -26.33
C ARG A 184 19.42 -25.11 -25.27
N PRO A 185 19.43 -24.71 -23.98
CA PRO A 185 19.89 -25.55 -22.88
C PRO A 185 19.09 -26.86 -22.77
N ALA A 186 19.77 -27.94 -22.51
CA ALA A 186 19.13 -29.25 -22.37
C ALA A 186 18.22 -29.34 -21.12
N ASP A 187 18.51 -28.52 -20.11
CA ASP A 187 17.77 -28.37 -18.84
C ASP A 187 16.72 -27.25 -18.86
N LEU A 188 16.32 -26.76 -20.03
CA LEU A 188 15.28 -25.78 -20.18
C LEU A 188 13.90 -26.35 -19.80
N ALA A 189 13.29 -25.85 -18.74
CA ALA A 189 11.96 -26.23 -18.31
C ALA A 189 10.86 -25.75 -19.28
N GLN A 190 9.73 -26.43 -19.24
CA GLN A 190 8.46 -25.96 -19.80
C GLN A 190 7.49 -25.60 -18.70
N THR A 191 6.52 -24.74 -19.01
CA THR A 191 5.42 -24.42 -18.11
C THR A 191 4.10 -24.32 -18.87
N THR A 192 2.98 -24.52 -18.14
CA THR A 192 1.63 -24.32 -18.70
C THR A 192 1.02 -23.07 -18.05
N THR A 193 0.77 -22.08 -18.87
CA THR A 193 0.18 -20.79 -18.46
C THR A 193 -1.29 -20.94 -18.04
N SER A 194 -1.84 -19.94 -17.37
CA SER A 194 -3.23 -19.94 -16.88
C SER A 194 -4.27 -19.98 -18.01
N ASP A 195 -3.89 -19.61 -19.25
CA ASP A 195 -4.70 -19.72 -20.46
C ASP A 195 -4.46 -21.03 -21.25
N GLY A 196 -3.79 -22.01 -20.63
CA GLY A 196 -3.62 -23.37 -21.12
C GLY A 196 -2.54 -23.59 -22.16
N LYS A 197 -1.65 -22.62 -22.39
CA LYS A 197 -0.52 -22.76 -23.33
C LYS A 197 0.67 -23.40 -22.64
N THR A 198 1.23 -24.47 -23.24
CA THR A 198 2.51 -25.04 -22.80
C THR A 198 3.64 -24.40 -23.61
N VAL A 199 4.57 -23.76 -22.91
CA VAL A 199 5.65 -22.94 -23.50
C VAL A 199 7.00 -23.22 -22.83
N ALA A 200 8.10 -22.95 -23.56
CA ALA A 200 9.42 -22.94 -22.96
C ALA A 200 9.49 -21.85 -21.88
N TYR A 201 10.04 -22.18 -20.72
CA TYR A 201 10.10 -21.23 -19.60
C TYR A 201 11.29 -20.29 -19.74
N ILE A 202 11.22 -19.44 -20.76
CA ILE A 202 12.17 -18.37 -21.01
C ILE A 202 11.50 -17.05 -20.63
N VAL A 203 12.21 -16.23 -19.85
CA VAL A 203 11.74 -14.95 -19.31
C VAL A 203 12.56 -13.82 -19.90
N ARG A 204 11.89 -12.86 -20.53
CA ARG A 204 12.45 -11.55 -20.85
C ARG A 204 12.48 -10.71 -19.58
N ARG A 205 13.63 -10.14 -19.27
CA ARG A 205 13.89 -9.35 -18.08
C ARG A 205 14.39 -7.98 -18.50
N GLU A 206 13.61 -6.95 -18.23
CA GLU A 206 13.97 -5.55 -18.47
C GLU A 206 14.27 -4.87 -17.14
N ARG A 207 15.35 -4.07 -17.09
CA ARG A 207 15.76 -3.28 -15.93
C ARG A 207 16.25 -1.93 -16.35
N GLY A 208 15.97 -0.91 -15.54
CA GLY A 208 16.40 0.46 -15.76
C GLY A 208 16.05 1.32 -14.58
N THR A 209 15.89 2.62 -14.79
CA THR A 209 15.52 3.59 -13.76
C THR A 209 14.32 4.42 -14.19
N ILE A 210 13.36 4.61 -13.28
CA ILE A 210 12.18 5.46 -13.42
C ILE A 210 11.92 6.11 -12.06
N ASN A 211 11.64 7.40 -12.01
CA ASN A 211 11.41 8.16 -10.77
C ASN A 211 12.56 7.98 -9.76
N ARG A 212 13.80 7.99 -10.23
CA ARG A 212 15.03 7.66 -9.46
C ARG A 212 15.07 6.23 -8.90
N ALA A 213 14.04 5.42 -9.10
CA ALA A 213 13.99 4.04 -8.65
C ALA A 213 14.61 3.10 -9.69
N ILE A 214 15.23 2.03 -9.24
CA ILE A 214 15.58 0.89 -10.09
C ILE A 214 14.32 0.06 -10.27
N TYR A 215 13.88 -0.17 -11.51
CA TYR A 215 12.75 -1.05 -11.80
C TYR A 215 13.19 -2.34 -12.47
N GLU A 216 12.33 -3.36 -12.35
CA GLU A 216 12.47 -4.61 -13.07
C GLU A 216 11.10 -5.07 -13.56
N ILE A 217 11.02 -5.44 -14.86
CA ILE A 217 9.83 -6.02 -15.49
C ILE A 217 10.23 -7.37 -16.08
N THR A 218 9.42 -8.39 -15.79
CA THR A 218 9.65 -9.75 -16.30
C THR A 218 8.38 -10.33 -16.90
N MET A 219 8.52 -11.10 -17.97
CA MET A 219 7.43 -11.86 -18.61
C MET A 219 7.96 -13.05 -19.40
N LEU A 220 7.15 -14.06 -19.55
CA LEU A 220 7.46 -15.17 -20.47
C LEU A 220 7.54 -14.64 -21.90
N HIS A 221 8.67 -14.88 -22.59
CA HIS A 221 8.85 -14.48 -23.98
C HIS A 221 9.88 -15.38 -24.67
N ASN A 222 9.54 -15.87 -25.84
CA ASN A 222 10.50 -16.58 -26.69
C ASN A 222 11.32 -15.56 -27.48
N PRO A 223 12.65 -15.46 -27.29
CA PRO A 223 13.46 -14.47 -27.96
C PRO A 223 13.54 -14.65 -29.49
N SER A 224 13.04 -15.77 -30.05
CA SER A 224 12.86 -15.95 -31.50
C SER A 224 11.61 -15.25 -32.04
N ASP A 225 10.68 -14.84 -31.17
CA ASP A 225 9.52 -14.04 -31.56
C ASP A 225 9.92 -12.56 -31.67
N PRO A 226 9.19 -11.73 -32.42
CA PRO A 226 9.39 -10.28 -32.42
C PRO A 226 9.34 -9.71 -30.99
N ALA A 227 10.15 -8.69 -30.73
CA ALA A 227 10.08 -7.97 -29.44
C ALA A 227 8.63 -7.50 -29.19
N PRO A 228 8.10 -7.67 -27.97
CA PRO A 228 6.74 -7.26 -27.67
C PRO A 228 6.62 -5.73 -27.75
N ASP A 229 5.49 -5.27 -28.29
CA ASP A 229 5.08 -3.88 -28.35
C ASP A 229 3.58 -3.75 -27.98
N PRO A 230 3.00 -2.54 -27.86
CA PRO A 230 1.60 -2.36 -27.45
C PRO A 230 0.58 -3.03 -28.37
N TRP A 231 0.92 -3.30 -29.62
CA TRP A 231 0.05 -3.95 -30.61
C TRP A 231 0.30 -5.46 -30.72
N THR A 232 1.56 -5.87 -30.42
CA THR A 232 2.03 -7.25 -30.56
C THR A 232 2.57 -7.73 -29.21
N ALA A 233 1.65 -8.05 -28.30
CA ALA A 233 2.00 -8.59 -26.99
C ALA A 233 2.78 -9.92 -27.11
N SER A 234 3.63 -10.24 -26.14
CA SER A 234 4.25 -11.56 -26.05
C SER A 234 3.17 -12.65 -26.08
N ARG A 235 3.33 -13.67 -26.94
CA ARG A 235 2.38 -14.79 -27.07
C ARG A 235 2.24 -15.61 -25.79
N ASN A 236 3.25 -15.54 -24.93
CA ASN A 236 3.33 -16.31 -23.69
C ASN A 236 2.83 -15.49 -22.47
N TRP A 237 2.51 -14.21 -22.66
CA TRP A 237 1.89 -13.36 -21.64
C TRP A 237 0.37 -13.57 -21.65
N ASN A 238 -0.22 -13.78 -20.48
CA ASN A 238 -1.68 -13.99 -20.31
C ASN A 238 -2.47 -12.66 -20.27
N GLY A 239 -1.83 -11.52 -20.53
CA GLY A 239 -2.45 -10.20 -20.54
C GLY A 239 -2.63 -9.58 -19.14
N ARG A 240 -2.06 -10.14 -18.08
CA ARG A 240 -2.23 -9.66 -16.70
C ARG A 240 -0.89 -9.28 -16.07
N LEU A 241 -0.92 -8.27 -15.18
CA LEU A 241 0.25 -7.75 -14.49
C LEU A 241 0.13 -7.99 -12.99
N VAL A 242 1.15 -8.57 -12.37
CA VAL A 242 1.36 -8.56 -10.92
C VAL A 242 2.38 -7.49 -10.59
N TYR A 243 2.01 -6.54 -9.72
CA TYR A 243 2.93 -5.55 -9.18
C TYR A 243 3.30 -5.94 -7.76
N SER A 244 4.58 -6.21 -7.51
CA SER A 244 5.05 -6.71 -6.22
C SER A 244 5.70 -5.59 -5.41
N PHE A 245 5.28 -5.47 -4.15
CA PHE A 245 5.72 -4.47 -3.18
C PHE A 245 6.57 -5.11 -2.08
N GLY A 246 7.68 -4.46 -1.74
CA GLY A 246 8.55 -4.91 -0.66
C GLY A 246 8.15 -4.33 0.70
N GLY A 247 8.30 -5.14 1.74
CA GLY A 247 8.01 -4.77 3.12
C GLY A 247 9.12 -3.94 3.79
N GLY A 248 9.01 -3.77 5.10
CA GLY A 248 9.85 -2.91 5.93
C GLY A 248 9.23 -1.53 6.09
N CYS A 249 9.98 -0.64 6.73
CA CYS A 249 9.79 0.82 6.74
C CYS A 249 11.13 1.43 7.16
N ALA A 250 11.74 2.23 6.32
CA ALA A 250 13.00 2.93 6.62
C ALA A 250 13.00 4.28 5.91
N ALA A 251 13.68 5.25 6.50
CA ALA A 251 13.88 6.55 5.89
C ALA A 251 14.62 6.44 4.56
N GLY A 252 14.22 7.24 3.58
CA GLY A 252 14.69 7.25 2.20
C GLY A 252 16.15 7.63 2.03
N TYR A 253 16.40 8.70 1.28
CA TYR A 253 17.71 9.25 0.93
C TYR A 253 18.61 8.33 0.09
N ARG A 254 18.11 7.20 -0.38
CA ARG A 254 18.85 6.25 -1.24
C ARG A 254 17.94 5.56 -2.25
N GLN A 255 18.55 5.14 -3.35
CA GLN A 255 17.84 4.43 -4.41
C GLN A 255 17.34 3.04 -3.96
N GLY A 256 18.14 2.34 -3.16
CA GLY A 256 17.84 0.96 -2.76
C GLY A 256 17.89 -0.04 -3.90
N LEU A 257 17.57 -1.29 -3.61
CA LEU A 257 17.42 -2.35 -4.60
C LEU A 257 15.97 -2.81 -4.66
N PRO A 258 15.45 -3.14 -5.87
CA PRO A 258 14.10 -3.66 -6.00
C PRO A 258 13.98 -5.05 -5.37
N GLY A 259 12.76 -5.45 -5.05
CA GLY A 259 12.42 -6.86 -4.81
C GLY A 259 12.65 -7.69 -6.06
N GLY A 260 12.55 -9.01 -5.96
CA GLY A 260 12.72 -9.89 -7.13
C GLY A 260 11.46 -9.94 -7.99
N ALA A 261 11.58 -9.70 -9.30
CA ALA A 261 10.51 -9.93 -10.26
C ALA A 261 10.48 -11.35 -10.84
N LEU A 262 11.53 -12.15 -10.63
CA LEU A 262 11.60 -13.53 -11.09
C LEU A 262 10.88 -14.48 -10.11
N THR A 263 9.56 -14.37 -10.04
CA THR A 263 8.69 -15.13 -9.13
C THR A 263 8.03 -16.28 -9.89
N ASP A 264 8.39 -17.53 -9.55
CA ASP A 264 7.92 -18.73 -10.21
C ASP A 264 6.39 -18.92 -10.14
N ASP A 265 5.79 -18.62 -8.97
CA ASP A 265 4.34 -18.72 -8.75
C ASP A 265 3.51 -17.89 -9.74
N PHE A 266 4.06 -16.80 -10.28
CA PHE A 266 3.36 -15.88 -11.19
C PHE A 266 3.81 -16.08 -12.64
N LEU A 267 5.12 -16.13 -12.88
CA LEU A 267 5.68 -16.28 -14.23
C LEU A 267 5.28 -17.62 -14.85
N SER A 268 5.29 -18.73 -14.09
CA SER A 268 4.85 -20.03 -14.59
C SER A 268 3.41 -20.05 -15.09
N LYS A 269 2.58 -19.11 -14.65
CA LYS A 269 1.18 -18.93 -15.05
C LYS A 269 0.99 -17.91 -16.18
N GLY A 270 2.07 -17.35 -16.71
CA GLY A 270 2.04 -16.42 -17.84
C GLY A 270 1.80 -14.95 -17.44
N TYR A 271 1.85 -14.59 -16.16
CA TYR A 271 1.76 -13.20 -15.74
C TYR A 271 3.05 -12.45 -16.07
N ALA A 272 2.93 -11.15 -16.38
CA ALA A 272 4.03 -10.25 -16.24
C ALA A 272 4.18 -9.83 -14.76
N VAL A 273 5.41 -9.58 -14.31
CA VAL A 273 5.70 -9.11 -12.95
C VAL A 273 6.51 -7.83 -13.03
N ALA A 274 6.10 -6.80 -12.29
CA ALA A 274 6.84 -5.54 -12.15
C ALA A 274 7.16 -5.27 -10.69
N VAL A 275 8.34 -4.69 -10.45
CA VAL A 275 8.82 -4.24 -9.14
C VAL A 275 9.64 -2.98 -9.30
N SER A 276 9.77 -2.18 -8.24
CA SER A 276 10.77 -1.11 -8.21
C SER A 276 11.38 -0.91 -6.83
N SER A 277 12.53 -0.27 -6.75
CA SER A 277 13.25 -0.07 -5.50
C SER A 277 12.56 0.92 -4.55
N LEU A 278 11.83 1.91 -5.06
CA LEU A 278 11.03 2.83 -4.25
C LEU A 278 9.60 2.29 -3.94
N ASN A 279 9.29 1.08 -4.43
CA ASN A 279 8.16 0.28 -3.96
C ASN A 279 8.60 -0.80 -2.95
N VAL A 280 9.73 -0.60 -2.30
CA VAL A 280 10.21 -1.36 -1.14
C VAL A 280 10.29 -0.41 0.04
N PHE A 281 9.34 -0.48 0.97
CA PHE A 281 9.30 0.41 2.13
C PHE A 281 10.54 0.30 3.02
N GLY A 282 11.25 -0.83 2.98
CA GLY A 282 12.59 -0.96 3.58
C GLY A 282 13.68 -0.10 2.94
N ASN A 283 13.41 0.52 1.78
CA ASN A 283 14.28 1.52 1.15
C ASN A 283 13.79 2.95 1.43
N ASN A 284 12.48 3.17 1.30
CA ASN A 284 11.82 4.46 1.45
C ASN A 284 10.36 4.22 1.88
N CYS A 285 9.95 4.70 3.06
CA CYS A 285 8.64 4.45 3.65
C CYS A 285 7.60 5.53 3.31
N ASP A 286 7.88 6.37 2.32
CA ASP A 286 6.94 7.36 1.80
C ASP A 286 5.97 6.71 0.80
N ASP A 287 4.70 6.58 1.18
CA ASP A 287 3.66 5.99 0.35
C ASP A 287 3.27 6.86 -0.85
N VAL A 288 3.50 8.17 -0.81
CA VAL A 288 3.24 9.08 -1.94
C VAL A 288 4.30 8.86 -3.02
N ILE A 289 5.59 8.84 -2.65
CA ILE A 289 6.71 8.53 -3.57
C ILE A 289 6.53 7.11 -4.14
N SER A 290 6.13 6.15 -3.30
CA SER A 290 5.85 4.79 -3.74
C SER A 290 4.72 4.73 -4.77
N SER A 291 3.63 5.47 -4.54
CA SER A 291 2.48 5.54 -5.47
C SER A 291 2.85 6.20 -6.80
N GLU A 292 3.61 7.28 -6.77
CA GLU A 292 4.14 7.95 -7.96
C GLU A 292 5.03 7.02 -8.77
N THR A 293 5.96 6.33 -8.11
CA THR A 293 6.87 5.38 -8.76
C THR A 293 6.10 4.23 -9.41
N MET A 294 5.11 3.66 -8.71
CA MET A 294 4.25 2.60 -9.26
C MET A 294 3.48 3.09 -10.48
N MET A 295 2.89 4.30 -10.43
CA MET A 295 2.19 4.92 -11.55
C MET A 295 3.11 5.04 -12.78
N MET A 296 4.33 5.55 -12.59
CA MET A 296 5.28 5.77 -13.68
C MET A 296 5.81 4.45 -14.27
N VAL A 297 6.10 3.45 -13.43
CA VAL A 297 6.51 2.11 -13.90
C VAL A 297 5.38 1.39 -14.63
N LYS A 298 4.14 1.48 -14.14
CA LYS A 298 2.95 0.94 -14.83
C LYS A 298 2.71 1.65 -16.16
N ALA A 299 2.89 2.98 -16.21
CA ALA A 299 2.78 3.76 -17.45
C ALA A 299 3.82 3.31 -18.47
N HIS A 300 5.08 3.13 -18.06
CA HIS A 300 6.14 2.58 -18.89
C HIS A 300 5.79 1.18 -19.40
N PHE A 301 5.33 0.28 -18.51
CA PHE A 301 4.88 -1.05 -18.90
C PHE A 301 3.81 -0.99 -20.00
N ILE A 302 2.80 -0.12 -19.85
CA ILE A 302 1.72 0.00 -20.83
C ILE A 302 2.22 0.60 -22.15
N ASN A 303 3.11 1.57 -22.10
CA ASN A 303 3.71 2.18 -23.29
C ASN A 303 4.57 1.20 -24.09
N GLU A 304 5.21 0.22 -23.43
CA GLU A 304 6.10 -0.75 -24.07
C GLU A 304 5.40 -2.07 -24.44
N TYR A 305 4.38 -2.52 -23.65
CA TYR A 305 3.82 -3.87 -23.79
C TYR A 305 2.30 -3.88 -23.99
N GLY A 306 1.65 -2.72 -23.88
CA GLY A 306 0.20 -2.58 -23.93
C GLY A 306 -0.48 -2.72 -22.55
N ALA A 307 -1.75 -2.26 -22.49
CA ALA A 307 -2.50 -2.26 -21.26
C ALA A 307 -2.81 -3.69 -20.77
N PRO A 308 -2.52 -4.02 -19.50
CA PRO A 308 -2.94 -5.27 -18.90
C PRO A 308 -4.47 -5.28 -18.68
N VAL A 309 -5.06 -6.47 -18.70
CA VAL A 309 -6.48 -6.67 -18.36
C VAL A 309 -6.71 -6.31 -16.90
N HIS A 310 -5.81 -6.76 -16.02
CA HIS A 310 -5.82 -6.44 -14.60
C HIS A 310 -4.39 -6.20 -14.11
N THR A 311 -4.24 -5.30 -13.12
CA THR A 311 -3.03 -5.08 -12.33
C THR A 311 -3.32 -5.48 -10.89
N ILE A 312 -2.67 -6.54 -10.41
CA ILE A 312 -2.87 -7.09 -9.08
C ILE A 312 -1.67 -6.75 -8.21
N GLY A 313 -1.92 -6.09 -7.08
CA GLY A 313 -0.89 -5.82 -6.06
C GLY A 313 -0.64 -7.05 -5.20
N THR A 314 0.62 -7.31 -4.84
CA THR A 314 1.00 -8.32 -3.85
C THR A 314 2.16 -7.84 -3.00
N GLY A 315 2.22 -8.26 -1.76
CA GLY A 315 3.30 -7.92 -0.83
C GLY A 315 2.87 -7.99 0.62
N GLY A 316 3.82 -8.26 1.50
CA GLY A 316 3.58 -8.39 2.93
C GLY A 316 4.09 -7.20 3.74
N SER A 317 3.53 -7.02 4.97
CA SER A 317 4.00 -5.99 5.89
C SER A 317 3.89 -4.59 5.28
N GLY A 318 4.97 -3.81 5.21
CA GLY A 318 5.01 -2.54 4.48
C GLY A 318 4.57 -2.65 3.02
N GLY A 319 4.70 -3.83 2.38
CA GLY A 319 4.16 -4.08 1.04
C GLY A 319 2.62 -4.17 1.00
N ALA A 320 1.99 -4.53 2.10
CA ALA A 320 0.53 -4.49 2.25
C ALA A 320 0.04 -3.05 2.45
N ILE A 321 0.76 -2.27 3.28
CA ILE A 321 0.46 -0.83 3.48
C ILE A 321 0.39 -0.11 2.14
N GLN A 322 1.41 -0.29 1.29
CA GLN A 322 1.45 0.34 -0.03
C GLN A 322 0.20 0.02 -0.86
N GLN A 323 -0.26 -1.23 -0.85
CA GLN A 323 -1.46 -1.64 -1.58
C GLN A 323 -2.71 -0.91 -1.08
N TYR A 324 -2.93 -0.86 0.24
CA TYR A 324 -4.09 -0.17 0.82
C TYR A 324 -4.05 1.33 0.54
N MET A 325 -2.90 1.98 0.77
CA MET A 325 -2.74 3.42 0.55
C MET A 325 -2.96 3.79 -0.91
N MET A 326 -2.43 2.99 -1.86
CA MET A 326 -2.64 3.21 -3.29
C MET A 326 -4.10 3.02 -3.69
N ALA A 327 -4.76 1.97 -3.21
CA ALA A 327 -6.16 1.72 -3.53
C ALA A 327 -7.09 2.80 -2.96
N GLN A 328 -6.80 3.32 -1.74
CA GLN A 328 -7.55 4.41 -1.15
C GLN A 328 -7.36 5.72 -1.91
N ASN A 329 -6.11 6.10 -2.21
CA ASN A 329 -5.73 7.46 -2.59
C ASN A 329 -5.52 7.65 -4.10
N TYR A 330 -5.21 6.57 -4.84
CA TYR A 330 -4.83 6.61 -6.27
C TYR A 330 -5.59 5.56 -7.08
N PRO A 331 -6.93 5.70 -7.21
CA PRO A 331 -7.77 4.73 -7.92
C PRO A 331 -7.29 4.48 -9.34
N GLY A 332 -7.35 3.21 -9.78
CA GLY A 332 -6.93 2.76 -11.10
C GLY A 332 -5.46 2.31 -11.17
N LEU A 333 -4.66 2.48 -10.11
CA LEU A 333 -3.33 1.89 -10.07
C LEU A 333 -3.40 0.37 -9.87
N LEU A 334 -4.23 -0.10 -8.96
CA LEU A 334 -4.44 -1.52 -8.64
C LEU A 334 -5.91 -1.89 -8.81
N ASP A 335 -6.16 -3.04 -9.43
CA ASP A 335 -7.50 -3.59 -9.65
C ASP A 335 -7.88 -4.62 -8.58
N GLY A 336 -6.89 -5.27 -7.97
CA GLY A 336 -7.06 -6.23 -6.88
C GLY A 336 -5.86 -6.23 -5.94
N LEU A 337 -6.08 -6.50 -4.65
CA LEU A 337 -5.07 -6.48 -3.61
C LEU A 337 -4.89 -7.88 -3.01
N MET A 338 -3.64 -8.32 -2.92
CA MET A 338 -3.24 -9.55 -2.22
C MET A 338 -2.24 -9.21 -1.10
N PRO A 339 -2.66 -8.47 -0.07
CA PRO A 339 -1.80 -8.15 1.06
C PRO A 339 -1.51 -9.39 1.89
N GLN A 340 -0.31 -9.44 2.47
CA GLN A 340 0.11 -10.53 3.35
C GLN A 340 0.57 -9.94 4.67
N ILE A 341 0.27 -10.61 5.81
CA ILE A 341 0.67 -10.13 7.14
C ILE A 341 0.52 -8.60 7.26
N SER A 342 -0.66 -8.11 6.91
CA SER A 342 -0.96 -6.73 6.59
C SER A 342 -0.98 -5.81 7.81
N PHE A 343 -0.70 -4.54 7.56
CA PHE A 343 -0.98 -3.39 8.43
C PHE A 343 -1.85 -2.42 7.62
N PRO A 344 -2.75 -1.66 8.26
CA PRO A 344 -3.67 -0.79 7.54
C PRO A 344 -2.96 0.40 6.87
N ASP A 345 -2.03 1.05 7.56
CA ASP A 345 -1.33 2.25 7.10
C ASP A 345 0.03 2.44 7.80
N ASN A 346 0.65 3.60 7.54
CA ASN A 346 1.93 3.99 8.11
C ASN A 346 1.84 4.49 9.56
N ALA A 347 0.65 4.71 10.15
CA ALA A 347 0.51 5.06 11.56
C ALA A 347 0.98 3.96 12.52
N ILE A 348 1.29 2.79 12.00
CA ILE A 348 2.03 1.70 12.68
C ILE A 348 3.28 2.17 13.46
N TYR A 349 3.90 3.31 13.09
CA TYR A 349 5.01 3.87 13.87
C TYR A 349 4.61 4.17 15.34
N GLU A 350 3.34 4.40 15.62
CA GLU A 350 2.82 4.57 16.98
C GLU A 350 3.12 3.34 17.84
N SER A 351 2.97 2.12 17.30
CA SER A 351 3.31 0.88 18.02
C SER A 351 4.79 0.79 18.39
N VAL A 352 5.68 1.28 17.53
CA VAL A 352 7.13 1.35 17.82
C VAL A 352 7.38 2.32 18.97
N ILE A 353 6.74 3.48 18.92
CA ILE A 353 6.87 4.55 19.90
C ILE A 353 6.31 4.09 21.25
N ASP A 354 5.11 3.55 21.28
CA ASP A 354 4.48 3.04 22.49
C ASP A 354 5.31 1.93 23.15
N CYS A 355 5.86 0.98 22.36
CA CYS A 355 6.72 -0.04 22.90
C CYS A 355 8.00 0.54 23.55
N SER A 356 8.59 1.57 22.93
CA SER A 356 9.79 2.24 23.44
C SER A 356 9.48 3.03 24.71
N LEU A 357 8.35 3.75 24.76
CA LEU A 357 7.92 4.48 25.95
C LEU A 357 7.53 3.54 27.10
N LEU A 358 6.83 2.45 26.81
CA LEU A 358 6.46 1.44 27.82
C LEU A 358 7.70 0.77 28.41
N ASP A 359 8.68 0.41 27.59
CA ASP A 359 9.94 -0.18 28.08
C ASP A 359 10.70 0.77 29.01
N HIS A 360 10.80 2.04 28.60
CA HIS A 360 11.37 3.09 29.45
C HIS A 360 10.61 3.24 30.76
N ALA A 361 9.27 3.30 30.70
CA ALA A 361 8.43 3.48 31.86
C ALA A 361 8.54 2.31 32.84
N PHE A 362 8.49 1.06 32.38
CA PHE A 362 8.67 -0.13 33.21
C PHE A 362 10.03 -0.14 33.94
N GLY A 363 11.07 0.40 33.32
CA GLY A 363 12.38 0.56 33.94
C GLY A 363 12.50 1.76 34.89
N SER A 364 11.58 2.73 34.81
CA SER A 364 11.60 3.99 35.56
C SER A 364 10.65 4.04 36.77
N THR A 365 9.66 3.14 36.83
CA THR A 365 8.73 3.03 37.99
C THR A 365 9.41 2.34 39.16
N LYS A 366 8.90 2.58 40.38
CA LYS A 366 9.30 1.86 41.58
C LYS A 366 8.69 0.46 41.67
N ALA A 367 7.57 0.27 41.01
CA ALA A 367 6.87 -1.00 40.96
C ALA A 367 7.66 -2.02 40.16
N SER A 368 7.59 -3.29 40.55
CA SER A 368 8.08 -4.41 39.75
C SER A 368 7.07 -4.83 38.70
N TRP A 369 7.56 -5.24 37.54
CA TRP A 369 6.74 -5.66 36.41
C TRP A 369 7.16 -7.05 35.92
N ASN A 370 6.23 -7.98 35.86
CA ASN A 370 6.43 -9.25 35.18
C ASN A 370 5.97 -9.16 33.71
N ASP A 371 6.33 -10.15 32.90
CA ASP A 371 6.04 -10.12 31.46
C ASP A 371 4.54 -10.20 31.14
N ASP A 372 3.75 -10.88 31.97
CA ASP A 372 2.27 -10.93 31.81
C ASP A 372 1.63 -9.55 32.05
N GLN A 373 2.11 -8.80 33.02
CA GLN A 373 1.67 -7.44 33.29
C GLN A 373 2.05 -6.48 32.16
N LYS A 374 3.30 -6.61 31.67
CA LYS A 374 3.77 -5.82 30.52
C LYS A 374 2.97 -6.13 29.25
N ALA A 375 2.66 -7.41 29.00
CA ALA A 375 1.80 -7.82 27.89
C ALA A 375 0.38 -7.25 28.04
N ALA A 376 -0.20 -7.33 29.24
CA ALA A 376 -1.55 -6.78 29.50
C ALA A 376 -1.60 -5.24 29.30
N VAL A 377 -0.54 -4.52 29.65
CA VAL A 377 -0.43 -3.07 29.44
C VAL A 377 -0.27 -2.74 27.96
N SER A 378 0.61 -3.45 27.24
CA SER A 378 0.86 -3.23 25.83
C SER A 378 -0.24 -3.73 24.91
N GLY A 379 -1.16 -4.58 25.43
CA GLY A 379 -2.25 -5.18 24.65
C GLY A 379 -1.85 -6.40 23.81
N TYR A 380 -0.55 -6.63 23.58
CA TYR A 380 -0.07 -7.75 22.77
C TYR A 380 -0.21 -9.10 23.48
N ALA A 381 -0.17 -10.19 22.70
CA ALA A 381 -0.20 -11.54 23.23
C ALA A 381 0.92 -11.82 24.24
N THR A 382 2.09 -11.27 24.00
CA THR A 382 3.28 -11.38 24.85
C THR A 382 4.07 -10.08 24.81
N TRP A 383 4.83 -9.77 25.89
CA TRP A 383 5.75 -8.63 25.88
C TRP A 383 6.84 -8.72 24.81
N LYS A 384 7.13 -9.92 24.31
CA LYS A 384 8.11 -10.15 23.24
C LYS A 384 7.74 -9.42 21.95
N THR A 385 6.45 -9.16 21.68
CA THR A 385 6.04 -8.34 20.53
C THR A 385 6.66 -6.94 20.58
N CYS A 386 6.76 -6.33 21.77
CA CYS A 386 7.50 -5.08 21.94
C CYS A 386 9.03 -5.30 21.96
N SER A 387 9.53 -6.18 22.89
CA SER A 387 10.98 -6.29 23.14
C SER A 387 11.76 -6.85 21.95
N ASP A 388 11.24 -7.89 21.31
CA ASP A 388 11.92 -8.62 20.24
C ASP A 388 11.38 -8.25 18.84
N GLY A 389 10.06 -7.99 18.75
CA GLY A 389 9.39 -7.60 17.51
C GLY A 389 9.66 -6.13 17.15
N TRP A 390 9.01 -5.21 17.83
CA TRP A 390 9.09 -3.78 17.49
C TRP A 390 10.44 -3.15 17.83
N MET A 391 10.99 -3.39 19.01
CA MET A 391 12.27 -2.80 19.42
C MET A 391 13.48 -3.58 18.94
N SER A 392 13.35 -4.88 18.61
CA SER A 392 14.42 -5.76 18.12
C SER A 392 15.70 -5.62 18.92
N ARG A 393 15.64 -5.77 20.25
CA ARG A 393 16.78 -5.58 21.15
C ARG A 393 17.99 -6.40 20.69
N GLY A 394 19.10 -5.72 20.48
CA GLY A 394 20.39 -6.34 20.16
C GLY A 394 20.70 -6.51 18.67
N THR A 395 19.85 -6.05 17.74
CA THR A 395 20.17 -6.03 16.31
C THR A 395 20.38 -4.61 15.79
N ALA A 396 21.36 -4.43 14.89
CA ALA A 396 21.59 -3.16 14.20
C ALA A 396 20.43 -2.73 13.27
N THR A 397 19.43 -3.60 13.12
CA THR A 397 18.26 -3.43 12.26
C THR A 397 16.98 -3.17 13.06
N SER A 398 17.09 -2.69 14.29
CA SER A 398 15.94 -2.33 15.13
C SER A 398 15.02 -1.37 14.39
N LEU A 399 13.74 -1.73 14.22
CA LEU A 399 12.73 -0.84 13.66
C LEU A 399 12.61 0.45 14.47
N ALA A 400 12.69 0.36 15.80
CA ALA A 400 12.69 1.53 16.69
C ALA A 400 13.83 2.49 16.39
N ASN A 401 15.06 1.99 16.20
CA ASN A 401 16.20 2.84 15.86
C ASN A 401 16.07 3.43 14.45
N ASN A 402 15.50 2.69 13.50
CA ASN A 402 15.40 3.11 12.10
C ASN A 402 14.17 3.98 11.77
N GLN A 403 13.20 4.10 12.70
CA GLN A 403 11.96 4.81 12.43
C GLN A 403 11.79 6.08 13.27
N VAL A 404 12.38 6.13 14.46
CA VAL A 404 12.15 7.24 15.41
C VAL A 404 13.39 8.12 15.56
N LYS A 405 14.61 7.55 15.48
CA LYS A 405 15.86 8.31 15.74
C LYS A 405 16.41 8.94 14.46
N ALA A 406 16.55 10.25 14.48
CA ALA A 406 17.07 11.04 13.36
C ALA A 406 18.50 10.64 12.92
N VAL A 407 19.28 10.03 13.81
CA VAL A 407 20.68 9.61 13.55
C VAL A 407 20.81 8.18 12.99
N ALA A 408 19.72 7.46 12.82
CA ALA A 408 19.74 6.02 12.47
C ALA A 408 19.75 5.76 10.95
N CYS A 409 20.60 6.47 10.21
CA CYS A 409 20.70 6.33 8.76
C CYS A 409 21.19 4.94 8.32
N ASN A 410 20.69 4.49 7.17
CA ASN A 410 21.18 3.26 6.52
C ASN A 410 22.68 3.39 6.19
N ALA A 411 23.44 2.30 6.31
CA ALA A 411 24.87 2.26 6.05
C ALA A 411 25.28 2.68 4.62
N ALA A 412 24.35 2.64 3.65
CA ALA A 412 24.59 3.14 2.30
C ALA A 412 24.67 4.67 2.26
N ILE A 413 24.18 5.38 3.27
CA ILE A 413 24.24 6.84 3.35
C ILE A 413 25.57 7.22 4.03
N PRO A 414 26.46 7.95 3.35
CA PRO A 414 27.72 8.41 3.93
C PRO A 414 27.46 9.22 5.22
N LYS A 415 28.26 8.99 6.26
CA LYS A 415 28.14 9.71 7.54
C LYS A 415 28.24 11.23 7.37
N THR A 416 28.99 11.70 6.38
CA THR A 416 29.13 13.14 6.04
C THR A 416 27.83 13.75 5.51
N LEU A 417 26.89 12.95 5.04
CA LEU A 417 25.57 13.39 4.55
C LEU A 417 24.46 13.20 5.58
N ALA A 418 24.68 12.35 6.59
CA ALA A 418 23.70 12.06 7.63
C ALA A 418 23.64 13.19 8.66
N PHE A 419 22.45 13.37 9.27
CA PHE A 419 22.25 14.28 10.39
C PHE A 419 23.11 13.87 11.59
N ASP A 420 23.80 14.84 12.14
CA ASP A 420 24.48 14.77 13.42
C ASP A 420 24.30 16.11 14.13
N PRO A 421 23.75 16.15 15.36
CA PRO A 421 23.43 17.40 16.02
C PRO A 421 24.63 18.30 16.30
N ALA A 422 25.83 17.74 16.38
CA ALA A 422 27.06 18.48 16.66
C ALA A 422 27.86 18.84 15.39
N SER A 423 28.00 17.91 14.47
CA SER A 423 28.89 18.05 13.30
C SER A 423 28.17 18.32 11.98
N ASN A 424 26.91 17.90 11.83
CA ASN A 424 26.11 18.11 10.61
C ASN A 424 24.61 18.30 10.92
N PRO A 425 24.21 19.42 11.57
CA PRO A 425 22.84 19.65 11.97
C PRO A 425 21.85 19.85 10.80
N SER A 426 22.36 20.06 9.58
CA SER A 426 21.56 20.17 8.35
C SER A 426 21.60 18.89 7.49
N GLY A 427 22.20 17.81 7.99
CA GLY A 427 22.26 16.54 7.29
C GLY A 427 20.91 15.82 7.19
N ALA A 428 20.90 14.75 6.40
CA ALA A 428 19.73 13.90 6.20
C ALA A 428 19.28 13.26 7.53
N ARG A 429 18.08 13.59 7.97
CA ARG A 429 17.45 13.00 9.16
C ARG A 429 16.76 11.71 8.76
N CYS A 430 17.19 10.61 9.33
CA CYS A 430 16.76 9.29 8.91
C CYS A 430 15.67 8.72 9.83
N ASP A 431 14.75 9.57 10.28
CA ASP A 431 13.53 9.14 10.97
C ASP A 431 12.35 9.06 10.00
N TYR A 432 11.33 8.33 10.41
CA TYR A 432 10.09 8.15 9.64
C TYR A 432 9.39 9.48 9.29
N PHE A 433 9.42 10.44 10.21
CA PHE A 433 8.69 11.70 10.00
C PHE A 433 9.36 12.56 8.94
N ASP A 434 10.70 12.58 8.90
CA ASP A 434 11.46 13.35 7.91
C ASP A 434 11.37 12.69 6.52
N ASP A 435 11.15 11.37 6.45
CA ASP A 435 10.89 10.65 5.21
C ASP A 435 9.60 11.16 4.50
N MET A 436 8.59 11.55 5.28
CA MET A 436 7.31 12.09 4.81
C MET A 436 7.26 13.64 4.81
N VAL A 437 8.40 14.32 4.88
CA VAL A 437 8.45 15.79 4.97
C VAL A 437 7.83 16.50 3.77
N ASN A 438 7.84 15.88 2.60
CA ASN A 438 7.17 16.36 1.39
C ASN A 438 5.66 16.51 1.58
N VAL A 439 5.05 15.66 2.41
CA VAL A 439 3.60 15.66 2.72
C VAL A 439 3.29 16.58 3.90
N TYR A 440 3.98 16.38 5.02
CA TYR A 440 3.67 17.10 6.28
C TYR A 440 4.30 18.47 6.38
N GLY A 441 5.34 18.74 5.59
CA GLY A 441 6.13 19.97 5.71
C GLY A 441 6.99 20.03 6.96
N LYS A 442 7.72 21.14 7.12
CA LYS A 442 8.62 21.38 8.25
C LYS A 442 8.01 22.31 9.30
N ASP A 443 8.28 22.04 10.56
CA ASP A 443 8.05 22.99 11.63
C ASP A 443 9.05 24.16 11.53
N SER A 444 8.55 25.39 11.55
CA SER A 444 9.36 26.58 11.33
C SER A 444 10.34 26.91 12.47
N LYS A 445 10.13 26.33 13.67
CA LYS A 445 10.97 26.60 14.85
C LYS A 445 12.11 25.60 14.93
N THR A 446 11.83 24.31 14.65
CA THR A 446 12.82 23.24 14.79
C THR A 446 13.50 22.89 13.47
N GLY A 447 12.88 23.22 12.32
CA GLY A 447 13.34 22.82 10.99
C GLY A 447 13.14 21.34 10.66
N ALA A 448 12.66 20.51 11.62
CA ALA A 448 12.34 19.11 11.41
C ALA A 448 10.93 18.92 10.84
N ALA A 449 10.63 17.76 10.33
CA ALA A 449 9.31 17.41 9.83
C ALA A 449 8.24 17.55 10.92
N ARG A 450 7.04 18.04 10.55
CA ARG A 450 5.88 18.06 11.43
C ARG A 450 5.45 16.63 11.75
N ARG A 451 4.94 16.42 12.97
CA ARG A 451 4.55 15.10 13.47
C ARG A 451 3.08 15.08 13.88
N ALA A 452 2.36 14.07 13.42
CA ALA A 452 0.98 13.79 13.82
C ALA A 452 0.90 12.89 15.07
N LEU A 453 2.02 12.67 15.75
CA LEU A 453 2.14 11.81 16.92
C LEU A 453 1.60 12.50 18.18
N ASP A 454 0.73 11.81 18.95
CA ASP A 454 0.16 12.30 20.20
C ASP A 454 -0.09 11.16 21.20
N ASN A 455 0.24 11.38 22.46
CA ASN A 455 -0.17 10.49 23.54
C ASN A 455 -0.73 11.25 24.77
N VAL A 456 -1.09 12.53 24.57
CA VAL A 456 -1.73 13.34 25.62
C VAL A 456 -3.08 12.75 25.98
N GLY A 457 -3.27 12.42 27.26
CA GLY A 457 -4.51 11.83 27.77
C GLY A 457 -4.66 10.32 27.60
N VAL A 458 -3.76 9.66 26.85
CA VAL A 458 -3.75 8.20 26.72
C VAL A 458 -3.48 7.57 28.09
N GLN A 459 -4.37 6.67 28.53
CA GLN A 459 -4.29 5.97 29.81
C GLN A 459 -3.64 4.60 29.60
N TYR A 460 -2.31 4.55 29.46
CA TYR A 460 -1.60 3.28 29.27
C TYR A 460 -1.92 2.29 30.40
N GLY A 461 -2.31 1.06 30.00
CA GLY A 461 -2.67 0.01 30.93
C GLY A 461 -4.09 0.11 31.52
N LEU A 462 -4.99 0.94 30.97
CA LEU A 462 -6.36 1.10 31.49
C LEU A 462 -7.12 -0.23 31.56
N LYS A 463 -7.08 -1.05 30.50
CA LYS A 463 -7.75 -2.37 30.51
C LYS A 463 -7.12 -3.31 31.53
N ALA A 464 -5.78 -3.32 31.66
CA ALA A 464 -5.06 -4.12 32.62
C ALA A 464 -5.40 -3.71 34.06
N PHE A 465 -5.53 -2.41 34.35
CA PHE A 465 -5.99 -1.90 35.62
C PHE A 465 -7.45 -2.31 35.89
N ASN A 466 -8.36 -2.08 34.96
CA ASN A 466 -9.77 -2.42 35.11
C ASN A 466 -10.02 -3.92 35.32
N SER A 467 -9.20 -4.79 34.73
CA SER A 467 -9.23 -6.25 34.89
C SER A 467 -8.39 -6.77 36.08
N LYS A 468 -7.81 -5.89 36.90
CA LYS A 468 -6.99 -6.22 38.10
C LYS A 468 -5.68 -6.98 37.78
N GLN A 469 -5.18 -6.90 36.58
CA GLN A 469 -3.88 -7.46 36.20
C GLN A 469 -2.71 -6.59 36.72
N ILE A 470 -2.97 -5.28 36.88
CA ILE A 470 -2.08 -4.33 37.56
C ILE A 470 -2.85 -3.60 38.66
N ASN A 471 -2.15 -3.13 39.69
CA ASN A 471 -2.74 -2.35 40.76
C ASN A 471 -2.75 -0.84 40.45
N PHE A 472 -3.35 -0.04 41.36
CA PHE A 472 -3.48 1.41 41.17
C PHE A 472 -2.12 2.11 41.12
N ASP A 473 -1.18 1.73 41.97
CA ASP A 473 0.15 2.37 42.03
C ASP A 473 0.93 2.11 40.73
N GLN A 474 0.89 0.87 40.22
CA GLN A 474 1.47 0.54 38.92
C GLN A 474 0.84 1.38 37.77
N PHE A 475 -0.49 1.49 37.75
CA PHE A 475 -1.20 2.29 36.73
C PHE A 475 -0.86 3.78 36.85
N LEU A 476 -0.84 4.32 38.05
CA LEU A 476 -0.52 5.72 38.30
C LEU A 476 0.94 6.06 37.91
N GLU A 477 1.90 5.31 38.47
CA GLU A 477 3.33 5.54 38.22
C GLU A 477 3.66 5.42 36.72
N LEU A 478 3.15 4.38 36.05
CA LEU A 478 3.31 4.20 34.60
C LEU A 478 2.91 5.48 33.83
N ASN A 479 1.73 6.01 34.10
CA ASN A 479 1.21 7.17 33.41
C ASN A 479 1.87 8.50 33.82
N GLN A 480 2.56 8.54 34.95
CA GLN A 480 3.38 9.68 35.37
C GLN A 480 4.72 9.75 34.67
N VAL A 481 5.33 8.59 34.35
CA VAL A 481 6.70 8.53 33.79
C VAL A 481 6.77 8.19 32.32
N ILE A 482 5.65 7.89 31.65
CA ILE A 482 5.62 7.41 30.26
C ILE A 482 6.33 8.36 29.29
N GLY A 483 6.19 9.67 29.45
CA GLY A 483 6.84 10.68 28.64
C GLY A 483 6.43 10.68 27.16
N GLY A 484 7.33 11.13 26.31
CA GLY A 484 7.23 11.20 24.85
C GLY A 484 8.61 11.31 24.23
N HIS A 485 8.69 11.72 22.97
CA HIS A 485 9.95 11.85 22.23
C HIS A 485 10.22 13.31 21.82
N ASP A 486 11.48 13.70 21.89
CA ASP A 486 11.89 14.95 21.27
C ASP A 486 11.98 14.84 19.74
N VAL A 487 12.34 15.93 19.09
CA VAL A 487 12.48 16.01 17.62
C VAL A 487 13.56 15.10 17.05
N ASN A 488 14.47 14.56 17.86
CA ASN A 488 15.53 13.64 17.47
C ASN A 488 15.21 12.17 17.81
N GLY A 489 14.06 11.92 18.45
CA GLY A 489 13.62 10.59 18.87
C GLY A 489 14.18 10.17 20.24
N GLU A 490 14.70 11.10 21.04
CA GLU A 490 15.13 10.83 22.41
C GLU A 490 13.93 10.96 23.36
N ILE A 491 13.85 10.05 24.36
CA ILE A 491 12.73 10.04 25.32
C ILE A 491 12.86 11.24 26.26
N ILE A 492 11.74 11.95 26.44
CA ILE A 492 11.60 13.12 27.32
C ILE A 492 10.44 12.94 28.30
N ALA A 493 10.45 13.69 29.39
CA ALA A 493 9.41 13.59 30.42
C ALA A 493 8.02 14.09 29.98
N THR A 494 7.96 14.97 28.98
CA THR A 494 6.69 15.49 28.44
C THR A 494 6.12 14.52 27.43
N ARG A 495 4.78 14.35 27.45
CA ARG A 495 4.06 13.53 26.48
C ARG A 495 4.15 14.15 25.08
N ASP A 496 4.12 13.29 24.07
CA ASP A 496 4.01 13.70 22.67
C ASP A 496 2.72 14.50 22.44
N ALA A 497 2.86 15.64 21.78
CA ALA A 497 1.73 16.49 21.41
C ALA A 497 1.76 16.74 19.90
N ALA A 498 0.77 16.22 19.19
CA ALA A 498 0.71 16.33 17.74
C ALA A 498 0.63 17.77 17.24
N ASP A 499 1.36 18.05 16.16
CA ASP A 499 1.21 19.30 15.40
C ASP A 499 -0.19 19.34 14.77
N PRO A 500 -1.01 20.42 15.02
CA PRO A 500 -2.36 20.50 14.49
C PRO A 500 -2.44 20.50 12.95
N ALA A 501 -1.41 21.01 12.26
CA ALA A 501 -1.35 20.99 10.80
C ALA A 501 -1.06 19.57 10.30
N ALA A 502 -0.13 18.85 10.95
CA ALA A 502 0.16 17.47 10.62
C ALA A 502 -1.06 16.55 10.81
N LEU A 503 -1.81 16.71 11.92
CA LEU A 503 -3.06 15.96 12.14
C LEU A 503 -4.06 16.16 10.99
N LYS A 504 -4.27 17.41 10.61
CA LYS A 504 -5.19 17.76 9.52
C LYS A 504 -4.73 17.14 8.19
N ILE A 505 -3.44 17.26 7.88
CA ILE A 505 -2.84 16.69 6.66
C ILE A 505 -2.99 15.17 6.67
N ALA A 506 -2.68 14.48 7.78
CA ALA A 506 -2.76 13.03 7.88
C ALA A 506 -4.12 12.47 7.43
N TYR A 507 -5.21 13.07 7.89
CA TYR A 507 -6.56 12.65 7.51
C TYR A 507 -6.95 13.12 6.11
N GLN A 508 -6.76 14.40 5.78
CA GLN A 508 -7.21 14.96 4.50
C GLN A 508 -6.50 14.33 3.31
N SER A 509 -5.22 14.06 3.45
CA SER A 509 -4.41 13.47 2.39
C SER A 509 -4.46 11.93 2.34
N GLY A 510 -5.21 11.31 3.26
CA GLY A 510 -5.33 9.85 3.34
C GLY A 510 -4.05 9.15 3.78
N ARG A 511 -3.20 9.80 4.62
CA ARG A 511 -2.04 9.12 5.26
C ARG A 511 -2.50 8.18 6.38
N VAL A 512 -3.72 8.34 6.86
CA VAL A 512 -4.45 7.34 7.63
C VAL A 512 -5.38 6.60 6.68
N ASP A 513 -5.29 5.27 6.63
CA ASP A 513 -6.29 4.45 5.95
C ASP A 513 -7.62 4.54 6.73
N THR A 514 -8.56 5.25 6.19
CA THR A 514 -9.89 5.41 6.81
C THR A 514 -10.88 4.33 6.34
N GLY A 515 -10.46 3.39 5.49
CA GLY A 515 -11.35 2.44 4.80
C GLY A 515 -12.21 3.09 3.72
N GLY A 516 -12.03 4.41 3.50
CA GLY A 516 -12.77 5.22 2.54
C GLY A 516 -12.04 5.39 1.22
N GLY A 517 -12.20 6.59 0.61
CA GLY A 517 -11.65 6.89 -0.72
C GLY A 517 -12.18 5.92 -1.76
N SER A 518 -11.28 5.22 -2.44
CA SER A 518 -11.63 4.17 -3.42
C SER A 518 -11.33 2.75 -2.95
N LEU A 519 -11.00 2.54 -1.67
CA LEU A 519 -10.61 1.21 -1.17
C LEU A 519 -11.76 0.19 -1.25
N ASN A 520 -13.01 0.62 -1.08
CA ASN A 520 -14.18 -0.27 -1.12
C ASN A 520 -14.56 -0.77 -2.52
N ILE A 521 -13.97 -0.22 -3.58
CA ILE A 521 -14.21 -0.66 -4.97
C ILE A 521 -13.14 -1.62 -5.50
N VAL A 522 -12.23 -2.05 -4.64
CA VAL A 522 -11.15 -2.98 -4.98
C VAL A 522 -11.27 -4.25 -4.14
N PRO A 523 -11.27 -5.45 -4.74
CA PRO A 523 -11.28 -6.71 -4.00
C PRO A 523 -9.97 -6.92 -3.25
N ILE A 524 -10.06 -7.42 -2.01
CA ILE A 524 -8.94 -7.62 -1.09
C ILE A 524 -8.93 -9.08 -0.63
N LEU A 525 -7.85 -9.80 -0.93
CA LEU A 525 -7.57 -11.14 -0.41
C LEU A 525 -6.39 -11.07 0.57
N ASP A 526 -6.69 -10.83 1.84
CA ASP A 526 -5.70 -10.69 2.92
C ASP A 526 -5.30 -12.06 3.47
N THR A 527 -4.02 -12.38 3.47
CA THR A 527 -3.50 -13.65 3.95
C THR A 527 -2.52 -13.46 5.10
N ARG A 528 -2.65 -14.29 6.14
CA ARG A 528 -1.87 -14.12 7.35
C ARG A 528 -1.53 -15.43 8.04
N GLY A 529 -0.27 -15.60 8.43
CA GLY A 529 0.11 -16.58 9.46
C GLY A 529 -0.19 -16.03 10.85
N TYR A 530 -0.51 -16.89 11.81
CA TYR A 530 -0.70 -16.49 13.19
C TYR A 530 0.63 -16.51 13.94
N PHE A 531 1.13 -15.34 14.29
CA PHE A 531 2.44 -15.18 14.91
C PHE A 531 2.39 -14.47 16.28
N ASP A 532 1.21 -14.13 16.77
CA ASP A 532 1.00 -13.32 17.98
C ASP A 532 1.72 -13.93 19.20
N MET A 533 1.55 -15.25 19.44
CA MET A 533 2.18 -15.94 20.56
C MET A 533 3.70 -16.10 20.45
N ALA A 534 4.24 -15.92 19.25
CA ALA A 534 5.69 -15.95 19.03
C ALA A 534 6.39 -14.61 19.33
N GLY A 535 5.64 -13.58 19.68
CA GLY A 535 6.15 -12.22 19.90
C GLY A 535 6.58 -11.53 18.60
N ASN A 536 5.97 -11.87 17.46
CA ASN A 536 6.20 -11.21 16.20
C ASN A 536 5.29 -9.99 16.06
N LEU A 537 5.79 -8.93 15.45
CA LEU A 537 5.07 -7.67 15.24
C LEU A 537 3.89 -7.77 14.26
N HIS A 538 3.77 -8.86 13.50
CA HIS A 538 2.69 -9.07 12.54
C HIS A 538 1.45 -9.70 13.18
N ASP A 539 0.84 -8.97 14.12
CA ASP A 539 -0.30 -9.44 14.91
C ASP A 539 -1.56 -9.61 14.07
N ARG A 540 -2.38 -10.60 14.45
CA ARG A 540 -3.63 -10.91 13.77
C ARG A 540 -4.61 -9.74 13.72
N PHE A 541 -4.72 -8.95 14.80
CA PHE A 541 -5.71 -7.89 14.90
C PHE A 541 -5.58 -6.81 13.80
N ARG A 542 -4.40 -6.63 13.20
CA ARG A 542 -4.17 -5.64 12.13
C ARG A 542 -5.08 -5.85 10.92
N SER A 543 -5.34 -7.10 10.50
CA SER A 543 -6.35 -7.39 9.45
C SER A 543 -7.76 -7.04 9.91
N MET A 544 -8.04 -7.15 11.22
CA MET A 544 -9.34 -6.78 11.80
C MET A 544 -9.49 -5.25 11.88
N VAL A 545 -8.42 -4.51 12.10
CA VAL A 545 -8.41 -3.04 12.03
C VAL A 545 -8.83 -2.59 10.62
N THR A 546 -8.21 -3.10 9.55
CA THR A 546 -8.62 -2.78 8.17
C THR A 546 -10.11 -3.08 7.95
N ARG A 547 -10.58 -4.24 8.41
CA ARG A 547 -12.01 -4.62 8.32
C ARG A 547 -12.92 -3.66 9.07
N ALA A 548 -12.53 -3.25 10.29
CA ALA A 548 -13.29 -2.31 11.10
C ALA A 548 -13.38 -0.93 10.42
N ARG A 549 -12.30 -0.45 9.84
CA ARG A 549 -12.25 0.81 9.08
C ARG A 549 -13.12 0.74 7.82
N LEU A 550 -13.02 -0.34 7.02
CA LEU A 550 -13.90 -0.55 5.87
C LEU A 550 -15.38 -0.53 6.28
N THR A 551 -15.73 -1.22 7.37
CA THR A 551 -17.09 -1.26 7.89
C THR A 551 -17.56 0.11 8.38
N ALA A 552 -16.71 0.84 9.11
CA ALA A 552 -17.03 2.18 9.62
C ALA A 552 -17.26 3.20 8.48
N ALA A 553 -16.44 3.12 7.42
CA ALA A 553 -16.51 4.05 6.29
C ALA A 553 -17.66 3.74 5.33
N ASN A 554 -17.99 2.46 5.11
CA ASN A 554 -18.85 2.01 4.00
C ASN A 554 -20.09 1.23 4.45
N GLY A 555 -20.23 0.94 5.75
CA GLY A 555 -21.29 0.08 6.31
C GLY A 555 -21.05 -1.42 6.15
N THR A 556 -20.06 -1.83 5.35
CA THR A 556 -19.69 -3.22 5.10
C THR A 556 -18.20 -3.32 4.74
N ALA A 557 -17.64 -4.54 4.86
CA ALA A 557 -16.31 -4.91 4.38
C ALA A 557 -16.38 -6.12 3.42
N ASP A 558 -17.45 -6.23 2.63
CA ASP A 558 -17.70 -7.38 1.74
C ASP A 558 -16.66 -7.52 0.63
N ASN A 559 -15.89 -6.47 0.37
CA ASN A 559 -14.75 -6.49 -0.53
C ASN A 559 -13.47 -7.10 0.07
N GLN A 560 -13.48 -7.51 1.36
CA GLN A 560 -12.32 -8.14 2.01
C GLN A 560 -12.62 -9.60 2.37
N VAL A 561 -11.69 -10.49 2.02
CA VAL A 561 -11.62 -11.87 2.51
C VAL A 561 -10.30 -12.05 3.24
N THR A 562 -10.33 -12.69 4.41
CA THR A 562 -9.14 -12.98 5.21
C THR A 562 -8.93 -14.49 5.30
N LEU A 563 -7.71 -14.95 5.00
CA LEU A 563 -7.28 -16.33 5.15
C LEU A 563 -6.20 -16.42 6.24
N MET A 564 -6.47 -17.17 7.31
CA MET A 564 -5.58 -17.30 8.47
C MET A 564 -4.89 -18.67 8.44
N PHE A 565 -3.57 -18.66 8.52
CA PHE A 565 -2.75 -19.86 8.47
C PHE A 565 -2.12 -20.19 9.83
N PRO A 566 -1.81 -21.45 10.11
CA PRO A 566 -1.11 -21.83 11.33
C PRO A 566 0.28 -21.19 11.41
N PRO A 567 0.87 -21.05 12.62
CA PRO A 567 2.14 -20.34 12.84
C PRO A 567 3.35 -21.03 12.22
N THR A 568 3.24 -22.30 11.92
CA THR A 568 4.33 -23.12 11.37
C THR A 568 3.85 -23.95 10.17
N GLY A 569 4.78 -24.35 9.33
CA GLY A 569 4.48 -25.17 8.15
C GLY A 569 4.38 -24.34 6.85
N THR A 570 3.97 -25.02 5.79
CA THR A 570 3.73 -24.39 4.48
C THR A 570 2.33 -23.77 4.47
N ALA A 571 2.20 -22.57 3.96
CA ALA A 571 0.90 -21.93 3.79
C ALA A 571 -0.04 -22.85 2.98
N PRO A 572 -1.24 -23.16 3.50
CA PRO A 572 -2.18 -24.11 2.85
C PRO A 572 -2.65 -23.65 1.47
N VAL A 573 -2.61 -22.35 1.21
CA VAL A 573 -2.94 -21.75 -0.08
C VAL A 573 -1.73 -20.98 -0.58
N ARG A 574 -1.12 -21.45 -1.67
CA ARG A 574 0.10 -20.85 -2.23
C ARG A 574 -0.20 -19.55 -2.98
N PRO A 575 0.79 -18.67 -3.19
CA PRO A 575 0.60 -17.39 -3.88
C PRO A 575 -0.04 -17.51 -5.26
N GLY A 576 0.31 -18.54 -6.04
CA GLY A 576 -0.29 -18.82 -7.34
C GLY A 576 -1.77 -19.22 -7.28
N GLU A 577 -2.20 -19.87 -6.20
CA GLU A 577 -3.62 -20.21 -5.95
C GLU A 577 -4.40 -18.98 -5.49
N GLN A 578 -3.81 -18.16 -4.63
CA GLN A 578 -4.38 -16.88 -4.22
C GLN A 578 -4.59 -15.95 -5.44
N LEU A 579 -3.61 -15.93 -6.35
CA LEU A 579 -3.69 -15.18 -7.58
C LEU A 579 -4.82 -15.69 -8.51
N ALA A 580 -5.03 -16.99 -8.57
CA ALA A 580 -6.14 -17.58 -9.34
C ALA A 580 -7.51 -17.17 -8.76
N MET A 581 -7.65 -17.16 -7.42
CA MET A 581 -8.88 -16.69 -6.74
C MET A 581 -9.14 -15.21 -7.02
N MET A 582 -8.11 -14.36 -6.92
CA MET A 582 -8.22 -12.93 -7.22
C MET A 582 -8.60 -12.69 -8.68
N ASN A 583 -7.99 -13.39 -9.62
CA ASN A 583 -8.35 -13.28 -11.02
C ASN A 583 -9.80 -13.67 -11.30
N GLN A 584 -10.27 -14.76 -10.70
CA GLN A 584 -11.67 -15.15 -10.86
C GLN A 584 -12.61 -14.06 -10.37
N TRP A 585 -12.28 -13.40 -9.26
CA TRP A 585 -13.07 -12.28 -8.74
C TRP A 585 -13.09 -11.11 -9.71
N LEU A 586 -11.92 -10.68 -10.19
CA LEU A 586 -11.78 -9.58 -11.14
C LEU A 586 -12.45 -9.91 -12.50
N ASP A 587 -12.30 -11.14 -12.99
CA ASP A 587 -12.94 -11.58 -14.24
C ASP A 587 -14.48 -11.61 -14.11
N ASN A 588 -15.03 -11.95 -12.93
CA ASN A 588 -16.46 -11.87 -12.65
C ASN A 588 -16.95 -10.43 -12.68
N ILE A 589 -16.26 -9.52 -11.98
CA ILE A 589 -16.55 -8.07 -11.98
C ILE A 589 -16.54 -7.51 -13.41
N ALA A 590 -15.54 -7.89 -14.21
CA ALA A 590 -15.43 -7.43 -15.60
C ALA A 590 -16.55 -7.94 -16.51
N LYS A 591 -17.14 -9.11 -16.20
CA LYS A 591 -18.27 -9.68 -16.93
C LYS A 591 -19.63 -9.09 -16.52
N ASP A 592 -19.71 -8.46 -15.35
CA ASP A 592 -20.94 -7.84 -14.88
C ASP A 592 -21.24 -6.56 -15.67
N THR A 593 -22.21 -6.66 -16.59
CA THR A 593 -22.71 -5.54 -17.41
C THR A 593 -23.87 -4.78 -16.77
N SER A 594 -24.22 -5.07 -15.51
CA SER A 594 -25.27 -4.36 -14.78
C SER A 594 -24.89 -2.90 -14.51
N ASN A 595 -25.88 -2.08 -14.18
CA ASN A 595 -25.67 -0.69 -13.78
C ASN A 595 -25.38 -0.56 -12.26
N ALA A 596 -25.00 -1.64 -11.57
CA ALA A 596 -24.64 -1.60 -10.17
C ALA A 596 -23.37 -0.75 -9.95
N SER A 597 -23.24 -0.16 -8.74
CA SER A 597 -22.04 0.58 -8.39
C SER A 597 -20.80 -0.35 -8.34
N ALA A 598 -19.61 0.20 -8.51
CA ALA A 598 -18.38 -0.58 -8.45
C ALA A 598 -18.26 -1.36 -7.11
N ALA A 599 -18.59 -0.73 -5.98
CA ALA A 599 -18.60 -1.40 -4.68
C ALA A 599 -19.60 -2.56 -4.62
N SER A 600 -20.82 -2.39 -5.20
CA SER A 600 -21.80 -3.47 -5.26
C SER A 600 -21.34 -4.63 -6.13
N LYS A 601 -20.69 -4.37 -7.27
CA LYS A 601 -20.11 -5.42 -8.14
C LYS A 601 -19.02 -6.19 -7.40
N VAL A 602 -18.10 -5.50 -6.72
CA VAL A 602 -17.04 -6.14 -5.93
C VAL A 602 -17.62 -7.08 -4.86
N ALA A 603 -18.67 -6.66 -4.17
CA ALA A 603 -19.31 -7.49 -3.15
C ALA A 603 -20.08 -8.69 -3.73
N HIS A 604 -20.85 -8.46 -4.81
CA HIS A 604 -21.76 -9.45 -5.41
C HIS A 604 -21.03 -10.48 -6.28
N ASP A 605 -20.00 -10.05 -7.03
CA ASP A 605 -19.31 -10.90 -8.01
C ASP A 605 -18.16 -11.68 -7.41
N LYS A 606 -18.01 -11.63 -6.08
CA LYS A 606 -17.07 -12.46 -5.34
C LYS A 606 -17.37 -13.94 -5.61
N PRO A 607 -16.36 -14.76 -5.94
CA PRO A 607 -16.56 -16.21 -6.13
C PRO A 607 -17.22 -16.85 -4.91
N ALA A 608 -18.25 -17.67 -5.12
CA ALA A 608 -19.07 -18.23 -4.03
C ALA A 608 -18.28 -19.03 -2.98
N GLY A 609 -17.15 -19.63 -3.36
CA GLY A 609 -16.26 -20.34 -2.44
C GLY A 609 -15.18 -19.48 -1.79
N LEU A 610 -15.10 -18.20 -2.12
CA LEU A 610 -14.09 -17.29 -1.61
C LEU A 610 -14.65 -16.54 -0.38
N THR A 611 -14.44 -17.12 0.78
CA THR A 611 -14.90 -16.63 2.07
C THR A 611 -13.78 -16.67 3.10
N ASP A 612 -13.96 -15.99 4.21
CA ASP A 612 -13.07 -16.08 5.36
C ASP A 612 -12.86 -17.55 5.77
N ALA A 613 -11.63 -17.89 6.09
CA ALA A 613 -11.27 -19.22 6.55
C ALA A 613 -10.00 -19.21 7.40
N CYS A 614 -9.89 -20.17 8.28
CA CYS A 614 -8.62 -20.52 8.92
C CYS A 614 -8.30 -22.01 8.73
N TRP A 615 -7.03 -22.37 8.93
CA TRP A 615 -6.60 -23.77 8.89
C TRP A 615 -6.01 -24.18 10.23
N THR A 616 -6.29 -25.43 10.65
CA THR A 616 -5.60 -26.03 11.79
C THR A 616 -4.16 -26.39 11.43
N GLN A 617 -3.36 -26.74 12.42
CA GLN A 617 -1.97 -27.21 12.20
C GLN A 617 -1.92 -28.50 11.38
N GLU A 618 -2.97 -29.33 11.44
CA GLU A 618 -3.14 -30.58 10.71
C GLU A 618 -3.66 -30.37 9.29
N GLY A 619 -3.97 -29.11 8.90
CA GLY A 619 -4.42 -28.74 7.55
C GLY A 619 -5.94 -28.79 7.34
N GLU A 620 -6.75 -28.96 8.37
CA GLU A 620 -8.22 -28.85 8.27
C GLU A 620 -8.62 -27.39 7.99
N LYS A 621 -9.40 -27.15 6.93
CA LYS A 621 -9.98 -25.85 6.63
C LYS A 621 -11.27 -25.63 7.40
N ILE A 622 -11.34 -24.54 8.16
CA ILE A 622 -12.53 -24.07 8.89
C ILE A 622 -13.03 -22.81 8.19
N VAL A 623 -14.28 -22.84 7.72
CA VAL A 623 -14.93 -21.72 7.05
C VAL A 623 -15.86 -21.03 8.02
N GLU A 624 -15.50 -19.83 8.45
CA GLU A 624 -16.32 -18.97 9.33
C GLU A 624 -15.83 -17.52 9.23
N PRO A 625 -16.69 -16.52 9.53
CA PRO A 625 -16.26 -15.14 9.59
C PRO A 625 -15.13 -14.93 10.61
N LEU A 626 -14.03 -14.31 10.18
CA LEU A 626 -12.94 -13.96 11.06
C LEU A 626 -13.18 -12.58 11.66
N THR A 627 -13.46 -12.54 12.98
CA THR A 627 -13.78 -11.32 13.74
C THR A 627 -12.78 -11.11 14.87
N TYR A 628 -12.74 -9.91 15.44
CA TYR A 628 -11.83 -9.57 16.53
C TYR A 628 -12.17 -10.32 17.83
N ASP A 629 -13.44 -10.28 18.24
CA ASP A 629 -13.96 -10.79 19.51
C ASP A 629 -14.91 -12.00 19.35
N GLY A 630 -14.94 -12.61 18.17
CA GLY A 630 -15.78 -13.77 17.86
C GLY A 630 -15.46 -14.98 18.72
N LYS A 631 -16.47 -15.85 18.91
CA LYS A 631 -16.36 -17.09 19.69
C LYS A 631 -16.24 -18.33 18.81
N GLY A 632 -16.06 -18.16 17.50
CA GLY A 632 -15.89 -19.23 16.55
C GLY A 632 -14.61 -20.03 16.77
N ARG A 633 -14.50 -21.15 16.09
CA ARG A 633 -13.35 -22.08 16.22
C ARG A 633 -12.04 -21.45 15.78
N CYS A 634 -12.05 -20.61 14.72
CA CYS A 634 -10.86 -19.86 14.28
C CYS A 634 -10.36 -18.89 15.36
N ASN A 635 -11.28 -18.21 16.08
CA ASN A 635 -10.90 -17.31 17.17
C ASN A 635 -10.36 -18.05 18.39
N GLN A 636 -10.84 -19.28 18.63
CA GLN A 636 -10.30 -20.13 19.71
C GLN A 636 -8.90 -20.62 19.40
N LEU A 637 -8.62 -20.98 18.14
CA LEU A 637 -7.29 -21.40 17.68
C LEU A 637 -6.30 -20.25 17.61
N TYR A 638 -6.78 -19.09 17.18
CA TYR A 638 -6.00 -17.92 16.85
C TYR A 638 -6.63 -16.66 17.47
N PRO A 639 -6.59 -16.49 18.80
CA PRO A 639 -7.17 -15.33 19.47
C PRO A 639 -6.53 -14.02 18.96
N ALA A 640 -7.33 -12.97 18.80
CA ALA A 640 -6.84 -11.64 18.49
C ALA A 640 -6.46 -10.91 19.78
N HIS A 641 -5.37 -10.16 19.70
CA HIS A 641 -4.89 -9.27 20.76
C HIS A 641 -5.05 -7.81 20.33
N ALA A 642 -4.40 -6.88 21.00
CA ALA A 642 -4.51 -5.45 20.73
C ALA A 642 -3.09 -4.83 20.62
N ASP A 643 -3.03 -3.51 20.60
CA ASP A 643 -1.85 -2.71 20.92
C ASP A 643 -2.11 -1.82 22.15
N ALA A 644 -1.15 -0.97 22.45
CA ALA A 644 -1.22 -0.11 23.63
C ALA A 644 -2.36 0.92 23.56
N ALA A 645 -2.68 1.45 22.37
CA ALA A 645 -3.76 2.40 22.17
C ALA A 645 -5.12 1.73 22.42
N ILE A 646 -5.37 0.56 21.83
CA ILE A 646 -6.60 -0.22 22.04
C ILE A 646 -6.68 -0.71 23.50
N ALA A 647 -5.55 -1.09 24.11
CA ALA A 647 -5.47 -1.46 25.53
C ALA A 647 -5.72 -0.26 26.46
N ALA A 648 -5.48 0.96 26.02
CA ALA A 648 -5.82 2.20 26.70
C ALA A 648 -7.27 2.66 26.44
N GLY A 649 -8.05 1.92 25.66
CA GLY A 649 -9.47 2.17 25.41
C GLY A 649 -9.83 2.70 24.02
N ALA A 650 -8.87 2.85 23.11
CA ALA A 650 -9.15 3.23 21.72
C ALA A 650 -10.06 2.19 21.03
N PRO A 651 -10.84 2.61 20.02
CA PRO A 651 -11.68 1.69 19.24
C PRO A 651 -10.81 0.77 18.36
N LEU A 652 -11.38 -0.35 17.90
CA LEU A 652 -10.69 -1.28 17.03
C LEU A 652 -10.28 -0.68 15.67
N THR A 653 -10.91 0.43 15.25
CA THR A 653 -10.49 1.14 14.03
C THR A 653 -9.06 1.67 14.11
N ASP A 654 -8.54 1.92 15.30
CA ASP A 654 -7.15 2.35 15.55
C ASP A 654 -6.71 3.49 14.60
N ASP A 655 -7.61 4.46 14.40
CA ASP A 655 -7.47 5.58 13.47
C ASP A 655 -7.54 6.96 14.15
N ILE A 656 -7.50 6.99 15.48
CA ILE A 656 -7.53 8.21 16.27
C ILE A 656 -6.10 8.62 16.66
N LEU A 657 -5.44 9.42 15.82
CA LEU A 657 -4.09 9.91 16.08
C LEU A 657 -4.00 10.85 17.31
N LYS A 658 -5.06 11.59 17.60
CA LYS A 658 -5.20 12.43 18.79
C LYS A 658 -6.63 12.38 19.30
N CYS A 659 -6.81 11.92 20.52
CA CYS A 659 -8.12 11.83 21.14
C CYS A 659 -8.68 13.20 21.56
N ALA A 660 -10.01 13.33 21.58
CA ALA A 660 -10.67 14.36 22.35
C ALA A 660 -10.49 14.10 23.85
N LEU A 661 -10.33 15.13 24.65
CA LEU A 661 -10.09 14.98 26.09
C LEU A 661 -11.39 15.20 26.90
N LYS A 662 -11.50 14.48 28.02
CA LYS A 662 -12.52 14.66 29.08
C LYS A 662 -11.84 14.72 30.46
N PRO A 663 -12.48 15.34 31.47
CA PRO A 663 -11.97 15.30 32.84
C PRO A 663 -11.90 13.85 33.37
N VAL A 664 -10.90 13.56 34.22
CA VAL A 664 -10.82 12.31 34.98
C VAL A 664 -12.10 12.13 35.83
N ASN A 665 -12.78 10.98 35.64
CA ASN A 665 -13.99 10.64 36.34
C ASN A 665 -13.85 9.24 36.94
N ALA A 666 -14.07 9.09 38.25
CA ALA A 666 -14.01 7.80 38.96
C ALA A 666 -14.93 6.72 38.37
N LYS A 667 -16.01 7.11 37.70
CA LYS A 667 -16.98 6.18 37.07
C LYS A 667 -16.43 5.50 35.79
N ASP A 668 -15.33 6.03 35.24
CA ASP A 668 -14.70 5.46 34.04
C ASP A 668 -13.83 4.23 34.38
N TYR A 669 -13.60 3.97 35.66
CA TYR A 669 -12.79 2.86 36.14
C TYR A 669 -13.69 1.76 36.75
N SER A 670 -13.40 0.50 36.39
CA SER A 670 -14.15 -0.66 36.92
C SER A 670 -13.82 -0.95 38.39
N GLN A 671 -12.66 -0.42 38.86
CA GLN A 671 -12.28 -0.52 40.26
C GLN A 671 -12.70 0.75 41.03
N PRO A 672 -13.27 0.62 42.26
CA PRO A 672 -13.60 1.78 43.07
C PRO A 672 -12.34 2.55 43.44
N LEU A 673 -12.31 3.84 43.18
CA LEU A 673 -11.22 4.74 43.51
C LEU A 673 -11.57 5.59 44.73
N THR A 674 -10.60 5.80 45.62
CA THR A 674 -10.73 6.76 46.70
C THR A 674 -10.63 8.20 46.16
N PRO A 675 -11.15 9.22 46.91
CA PRO A 675 -10.97 10.63 46.51
C PRO A 675 -9.54 11.03 46.28
N ASP A 676 -8.59 10.50 47.07
CA ASP A 676 -7.16 10.78 46.95
C ASP A 676 -6.59 10.16 45.67
N GLN A 677 -6.98 8.96 45.31
CA GLN A 677 -6.59 8.30 44.06
C GLN A 677 -7.10 9.09 42.84
N VAL A 678 -8.32 9.59 42.88
CA VAL A 678 -8.86 10.47 41.82
C VAL A 678 -8.08 11.76 41.74
N ALA A 679 -7.68 12.35 42.86
CA ALA A 679 -6.84 13.57 42.86
C ALA A 679 -5.45 13.30 42.26
N GLN A 680 -4.82 12.16 42.57
CA GLN A 680 -3.56 11.75 41.99
C GLN A 680 -3.66 11.55 40.48
N LEU A 681 -4.73 10.92 39.97
CA LEU A 681 -4.96 10.79 38.54
C LEU A 681 -5.17 12.14 37.85
N LYS A 682 -5.88 13.08 38.46
CA LYS A 682 -6.02 14.45 37.93
C LYS A 682 -4.68 15.17 37.84
N THR A 683 -3.75 14.86 38.74
CA THR A 683 -2.37 15.40 38.69
C THR A 683 -1.56 14.74 37.57
N ALA A 684 -1.70 13.42 37.36
CA ALA A 684 -1.04 12.69 36.27
C ALA A 684 -1.59 13.08 34.88
N PHE A 685 -2.87 13.47 34.80
CA PHE A 685 -3.56 13.89 33.59
C PHE A 685 -4.11 15.32 33.71
N PRO A 686 -3.25 16.36 33.74
CA PRO A 686 -3.68 17.72 34.02
C PRO A 686 -4.57 18.33 32.93
N GLN A 687 -4.50 17.81 31.71
CA GLN A 687 -5.36 18.21 30.59
C GLN A 687 -6.60 17.32 30.44
N GLY A 688 -6.69 16.23 31.23
CA GLY A 688 -7.74 15.21 31.13
C GLY A 688 -7.24 13.93 30.45
N VAL A 689 -8.18 13.01 30.25
CA VAL A 689 -7.96 11.69 29.66
C VAL A 689 -8.73 11.55 28.34
N CYS A 690 -8.33 10.62 27.50
CA CYS A 690 -8.98 10.37 26.21
C CYS A 690 -10.47 10.03 26.37
N ASP A 691 -11.30 10.67 25.57
CA ASP A 691 -12.72 10.35 25.37
C ASP A 691 -12.93 9.71 24.00
N TYR A 692 -12.74 8.41 23.92
CA TYR A 692 -12.91 7.64 22.70
C TYR A 692 -14.39 7.44 22.27
N ASN A 693 -15.36 8.00 23.01
CA ASN A 693 -16.75 8.10 22.56
C ASN A 693 -16.97 9.29 21.61
N ARG A 694 -15.95 10.10 21.40
CA ARG A 694 -15.95 11.26 20.50
C ARG A 694 -14.97 11.02 19.36
N PRO A 695 -15.22 11.59 18.17
CA PRO A 695 -14.22 11.61 17.11
C PRO A 695 -12.89 12.20 17.60
N GLY A 696 -11.80 11.71 17.07
CA GLY A 696 -10.47 12.28 17.28
C GLY A 696 -10.36 13.73 16.80
N ILE A 697 -9.36 14.43 17.30
CA ILE A 697 -9.10 15.82 16.86
C ILE A 697 -8.67 15.80 15.39
N ALA A 698 -9.30 16.62 14.57
CA ALA A 698 -9.13 16.70 13.12
C ALA A 698 -9.49 15.41 12.36
N GLN A 699 -9.98 14.36 13.03
CA GLN A 699 -10.41 13.12 12.36
C GLN A 699 -11.53 13.41 11.36
N GLN A 700 -11.31 13.03 10.11
CA GLN A 700 -12.23 13.27 9.01
C GLN A 700 -11.98 12.26 7.87
N ARG A 701 -12.89 12.23 6.90
CA ARG A 701 -12.70 11.46 5.68
C ARG A 701 -11.60 12.08 4.81
N VAL A 702 -11.01 11.25 3.95
CA VAL A 702 -10.06 11.71 2.92
C VAL A 702 -10.73 12.77 2.04
N ASP A 703 -10.01 13.85 1.74
CA ASP A 703 -10.48 14.97 0.91
C ASP A 703 -10.14 14.73 -0.57
N GLY A 704 -10.85 13.81 -1.20
CA GLY A 704 -10.61 13.46 -2.60
C GLY A 704 -9.54 12.40 -2.81
N VAL A 705 -9.06 12.30 -4.05
CA VAL A 705 -8.05 11.33 -4.49
C VAL A 705 -7.04 12.01 -5.44
N TRP A 706 -5.89 11.39 -5.66
CA TRP A 706 -4.83 11.93 -6.53
C TRP A 706 -4.29 13.30 -6.07
N HIS A 707 -4.05 13.43 -4.75
CA HIS A 707 -3.44 14.64 -4.19
C HIS A 707 -2.05 14.90 -4.77
N ARG A 708 -1.67 16.19 -4.82
CA ARG A 708 -0.34 16.67 -5.24
C ARG A 708 0.29 17.45 -4.08
N TYR A 709 1.61 17.33 -3.91
CA TYR A 709 2.37 17.89 -2.79
C TYR A 709 3.46 18.86 -3.23
#